data_3d999ea7e49048dcf3a238abd049839a
#
_entry.id   3d999ea7e49048dcf3a238abd049839a
#
_cell.length_a   1.000
_cell.length_b   1.000
_cell.length_c   1.000
_cell.angle_alpha   90.00
_cell.angle_beta   90.00
_cell.angle_gamma   90.00
#
_symmetry.space_group_name_H-M   'P 1'
#
loop_
_entity.id
_entity.type
_entity.pdbx_description
1 polymer ?
#
loop_
_entity_poly.entity_id
_entity_poly.type
_entity_poly.pdbx_seq_one_letter_code
_entity_poly.pdbx_strand_id
1 'polypeptide(L)'
;MNAPDIRKYLNQESIDSDPAETAEWNEAFMDLLASGDSERAKFILDNLVKLANKSQINWVPDLVTPYINTIPVDEQPEFPGDLAIEEKLASLMRWNALAMVARANEAYGELGGHIASYASAADLFEVGFNHFFRARIENNDPKDRGDLVFFQPHSAPGVYARAYLEGRLTDNDLAHYRREITAPEAGAKGLSSYPHPWLMPDFWQFPTGSMGIGPISSIYHARFMRYLTDRKLLDCTTRKVWGVFGDGEMDEPESMSALTLASREKLDNLVWVVNCNLQRLDGPVRGNGRIIDELEKLFRGSGWNVIKLVWGSDWDGLFARDTTGALVKAFAQTVDGQMQTFAAKDGSFNRKNFFGQNEELARLAQGMTDEQIDRLKRGGHDLVKIYAAYHAAANHIGQPTVILAHTKKGYGMGNAGQGKMTTHSQKKLDDEALIEYRNRFNLPLTDEQAKSLKFFKPEESGPELKYLKEQRIKLGGQLPRRYSACEKISVPDIQSYAAFAIKAEEKEMSTTMAFVRMLGNLLKDKGLGAKVVPIVADEARTFGMANLFKQVGIYSSVGQRYEPEDIGSVLSYREALDGQILEEGISEAGAIASWTAAATSYSVHGIAMLPFYIYYSMFGFQRIGDAIWAAADQRARGFLLGATSGRT
;
A
#
# COMPACT_ATOMS: atom_id res chain seq x y z
N MET A 1 40.28 10.92 -17.00
CA MET A 1 39.10 11.41 -17.74
C MET A 1 38.37 12.35 -16.79
N ASN A 2 38.29 13.63 -17.12
CA ASN A 2 37.54 14.59 -16.32
C ASN A 2 36.06 14.22 -16.38
N ALA A 3 35.39 14.11 -15.23
CA ALA A 3 33.95 13.86 -15.19
C ALA A 3 33.25 14.99 -15.99
N PRO A 4 32.23 14.65 -16.80
CA PRO A 4 31.49 15.63 -17.56
C PRO A 4 30.86 16.64 -16.59
N ASP A 5 30.96 17.93 -16.91
CA ASP A 5 30.33 18.99 -16.12
C ASP A 5 28.81 18.83 -16.18
N ILE A 6 28.26 18.19 -15.17
CA ILE A 6 26.84 17.85 -15.03
C ILE A 6 25.95 19.12 -15.05
N ARG A 7 26.52 20.29 -14.74
CA ARG A 7 25.79 21.57 -14.75
C ARG A 7 25.26 21.96 -16.12
N LYS A 8 25.79 21.39 -17.22
CA LYS A 8 25.28 21.63 -18.58
C LYS A 8 23.94 20.95 -18.91
N TYR A 9 23.47 20.02 -18.06
CA TYR A 9 22.23 19.26 -18.24
C TYR A 9 21.15 19.59 -17.22
N LEU A 10 21.45 20.43 -16.23
CA LEU A 10 20.46 20.96 -15.30
C LEU A 10 19.74 22.12 -16.01
N ASN A 11 18.44 21.97 -16.17
CA ASN A 11 17.46 22.85 -16.78
C ASN A 11 17.99 24.25 -17.13
N GLN A 12 17.91 24.61 -18.42
CA GLN A 12 17.85 26.01 -18.78
C GLN A 12 16.59 26.58 -18.10
N GLU A 13 16.75 27.18 -16.91
CA GLU A 13 15.76 28.12 -16.41
C GLU A 13 15.55 29.12 -17.55
N SER A 14 14.33 29.22 -18.03
CA SER A 14 13.98 30.25 -19.01
C SER A 14 14.34 31.59 -18.36
N ILE A 15 15.27 32.29 -18.98
CA ILE A 15 15.68 33.63 -18.47
C ILE A 15 14.41 34.48 -18.52
N ASP A 16 14.00 34.98 -17.36
CA ASP A 16 12.87 35.89 -17.26
C ASP A 16 13.20 37.17 -18.06
N SER A 17 12.42 37.38 -19.12
CA SER A 17 12.64 38.50 -20.04
C SER A 17 12.12 39.82 -19.47
N ASP A 18 11.22 39.80 -18.48
CA ASP A 18 10.67 40.96 -17.80
C ASP A 18 10.41 40.68 -16.32
N PRO A 19 11.43 40.75 -15.46
CA PRO A 19 11.27 40.49 -14.04
C PRO A 19 10.28 41.42 -13.31
N ALA A 20 10.09 42.65 -13.84
CA ALA A 20 9.14 43.59 -13.25
C ALA A 20 7.70 43.15 -13.48
N GLU A 21 7.35 42.76 -14.71
CA GLU A 21 6.02 42.21 -15.01
C GLU A 21 5.74 40.90 -14.24
N THR A 22 6.75 40.04 -14.14
CA THR A 22 6.65 38.81 -13.34
C THR A 22 6.37 39.10 -11.85
N ALA A 23 7.00 40.14 -11.29
CA ALA A 23 6.73 40.55 -9.92
C ALA A 23 5.30 41.06 -9.73
N GLU A 24 4.75 41.82 -10.66
CA GLU A 24 3.36 42.31 -10.62
C GLU A 24 2.36 41.15 -10.64
N TRP A 25 2.57 40.13 -11.50
CA TRP A 25 1.73 38.93 -11.53
C TRP A 25 1.78 38.17 -10.22
N ASN A 26 2.98 38.03 -9.63
CA ASN A 26 3.16 37.35 -8.34
C ASN A 26 2.47 38.09 -7.21
N GLU A 27 2.61 39.43 -7.13
CA GLU A 27 1.95 40.26 -6.11
C GLU A 27 0.42 40.14 -6.23
N ALA A 28 -0.14 40.25 -7.43
CA ALA A 28 -1.57 40.12 -7.65
C ALA A 28 -2.11 38.74 -7.21
N PHE A 29 -1.34 37.68 -7.45
CA PHE A 29 -1.74 36.33 -7.02
C PHE A 29 -1.59 36.16 -5.51
N MET A 30 -0.54 36.72 -4.88
CA MET A 30 -0.35 36.70 -3.43
C MET A 30 -1.45 37.47 -2.69
N ASP A 31 -1.90 38.62 -3.22
CA ASP A 31 -3.03 39.37 -2.67
C ASP A 31 -4.34 38.56 -2.71
N LEU A 32 -4.55 37.80 -3.79
CA LEU A 32 -5.67 36.89 -3.91
C LEU A 32 -5.63 35.79 -2.84
N LEU A 33 -4.46 35.18 -2.61
CA LEU A 33 -4.26 34.17 -1.57
C LEU A 33 -4.44 34.76 -0.17
N ALA A 34 -3.96 35.96 0.08
CA ALA A 34 -4.10 36.67 1.35
C ALA A 34 -5.58 36.99 1.69
N SER A 35 -6.45 37.07 0.69
CA SER A 35 -7.90 37.23 0.90
C SER A 35 -8.58 35.97 1.46
N GLY A 36 -7.86 34.84 1.54
CA GLY A 36 -8.37 33.55 2.06
C GLY A 36 -9.28 32.78 1.09
N ASP A 37 -9.46 33.23 -0.15
CA ASP A 37 -10.30 32.57 -1.15
C ASP A 37 -9.51 31.61 -2.03
N SER A 38 -9.18 30.44 -1.49
CA SER A 38 -8.44 29.40 -2.20
C SER A 38 -9.21 28.84 -3.43
N GLU A 39 -10.54 28.82 -3.39
CA GLU A 39 -11.37 28.37 -4.51
C GLU A 39 -11.33 29.39 -5.66
N ARG A 40 -11.28 30.68 -5.34
CA ARG A 40 -11.08 31.73 -6.34
C ARG A 40 -9.71 31.65 -6.99
N ALA A 41 -8.67 31.37 -6.20
CA ALA A 41 -7.32 31.18 -6.72
C ALA A 41 -7.25 29.99 -7.69
N LYS A 42 -7.82 28.85 -7.33
CA LYS A 42 -7.95 27.67 -8.22
C LYS A 42 -8.69 28.01 -9.51
N PHE A 43 -9.82 28.72 -9.40
CA PHE A 43 -10.61 29.12 -10.57
C PHE A 43 -9.81 29.99 -11.53
N ILE A 44 -9.00 30.91 -11.03
CA ILE A 44 -8.15 31.79 -11.88
C ILE A 44 -7.07 30.96 -12.55
N LEU A 45 -6.36 30.07 -11.84
CA LEU A 45 -5.35 29.19 -12.42
C LEU A 45 -5.96 28.30 -13.52
N ASP A 46 -7.12 27.70 -13.30
CA ASP A 46 -7.82 26.89 -14.29
C ASP A 46 -8.18 27.71 -15.55
N ASN A 47 -8.59 28.96 -15.39
CA ASN A 47 -8.89 29.82 -16.52
C ASN A 47 -7.64 30.22 -17.30
N LEU A 48 -6.53 30.50 -16.63
CA LEU A 48 -5.26 30.79 -17.29
C LEU A 48 -4.76 29.59 -18.10
N VAL A 49 -4.85 28.37 -17.54
CA VAL A 49 -4.53 27.13 -18.26
C VAL A 49 -5.43 26.95 -19.49
N LYS A 50 -6.74 27.17 -19.35
CA LYS A 50 -7.70 27.11 -20.48
C LYS A 50 -7.37 28.15 -21.56
N LEU A 51 -6.98 29.36 -21.15
CA LEU A 51 -6.60 30.43 -22.07
C LEU A 51 -5.31 30.07 -22.81
N ALA A 52 -4.29 29.57 -22.09
CA ALA A 52 -3.05 29.09 -22.68
C ALA A 52 -3.30 28.01 -23.74
N ASN A 53 -4.11 27.00 -23.40
CA ASN A 53 -4.47 25.94 -24.34
C ASN A 53 -5.23 26.47 -25.56
N LYS A 54 -6.17 27.41 -25.37
CA LYS A 54 -6.90 28.06 -26.46
C LYS A 54 -5.98 28.88 -27.38
N SER A 55 -4.95 29.48 -26.79
CA SER A 55 -3.95 30.26 -27.54
C SER A 55 -2.81 29.41 -28.12
N GLN A 56 -2.96 28.08 -28.05
CA GLN A 56 -1.97 27.09 -28.54
C GLN A 56 -0.56 27.26 -27.94
N ILE A 57 -0.49 27.78 -26.72
CA ILE A 57 0.74 27.80 -25.96
C ILE A 57 1.02 26.35 -25.51
N ASN A 58 2.12 25.79 -26.02
CA ASN A 58 2.54 24.44 -25.66
C ASN A 58 3.18 24.42 -24.27
N TRP A 59 2.34 24.44 -23.24
CA TRP A 59 2.75 24.40 -21.84
C TRP A 59 1.92 23.39 -21.07
N VAL A 60 2.59 22.58 -20.27
CA VAL A 60 1.98 21.62 -19.35
C VAL A 60 2.53 21.89 -17.95
N PRO A 61 1.68 22.06 -16.93
CA PRO A 61 2.15 22.24 -15.56
C PRO A 61 2.98 21.04 -15.10
N ASP A 62 4.05 21.29 -14.37
CA ASP A 62 4.79 20.20 -13.71
C ASP A 62 3.88 19.58 -12.64
N LEU A 63 3.75 18.26 -12.68
CA LEU A 63 2.97 17.50 -11.72
C LEU A 63 3.74 17.24 -10.40
N VAL A 64 4.99 17.68 -10.32
CA VAL A 64 5.81 17.59 -9.10
C VAL A 64 5.70 18.88 -8.30
N THR A 65 5.33 18.74 -7.04
CA THR A 65 5.38 19.84 -6.08
C THR A 65 6.77 19.90 -5.42
N PRO A 66 7.15 21.00 -4.77
CA PRO A 66 8.42 21.08 -4.06
C PRO A 66 8.65 19.90 -3.11
N TYR A 67 9.92 19.52 -2.86
CA TYR A 67 10.27 18.36 -2.04
C TYR A 67 10.12 18.68 -0.54
N ILE A 68 8.88 18.99 -0.16
CA ILE A 68 8.44 19.30 1.21
C ILE A 68 7.19 18.49 1.54
N ASN A 69 6.78 18.49 2.80
CA ASN A 69 5.54 17.85 3.23
C ASN A 69 4.33 18.52 2.58
N THR A 70 3.35 17.71 2.15
CA THR A 70 2.10 18.23 1.57
C THR A 70 1.24 18.94 2.61
N ILE A 71 1.26 18.46 3.85
CA ILE A 71 0.48 19.05 4.95
C ILE A 71 1.39 20.03 5.71
N PRO A 72 1.10 21.32 5.68
CA PRO A 72 1.85 22.32 6.43
C PRO A 72 1.62 22.18 7.94
N VAL A 73 2.52 22.76 8.74
CA VAL A 73 2.53 22.58 10.21
C VAL A 73 1.25 23.05 10.86
N ASP A 74 0.70 24.17 10.40
CA ASP A 74 -0.52 24.80 10.91
C ASP A 74 -1.82 24.09 10.53
N GLU A 75 -1.77 23.17 9.56
CA GLU A 75 -2.91 22.32 9.17
C GLU A 75 -2.86 20.93 9.81
N GLN A 76 -1.82 20.62 10.59
CA GLN A 76 -1.69 19.30 11.21
C GLN A 76 -2.66 19.14 12.38
N PRO A 77 -3.44 18.04 12.43
CA PRO A 77 -4.25 17.73 13.59
C PRO A 77 -3.36 17.44 14.81
N GLU A 78 -3.88 17.72 15.99
CA GLU A 78 -3.24 17.35 17.24
C GLU A 78 -3.07 15.82 17.31
N PHE A 79 -1.89 15.36 17.75
CA PHE A 79 -1.63 13.94 17.91
C PHE A 79 -2.42 13.40 19.12
N PRO A 80 -3.31 12.40 18.92
CA PRO A 80 -4.25 12.00 19.98
C PRO A 80 -3.67 10.99 20.97
N GLY A 81 -2.43 10.57 20.79
CA GLY A 81 -1.78 9.50 21.56
C GLY A 81 -0.74 10.01 22.54
N ASP A 82 -0.13 9.08 23.29
CA ASP A 82 1.05 9.32 24.12
C ASP A 82 2.30 9.05 23.29
N LEU A 83 2.95 10.11 22.82
CA LEU A 83 4.14 10.04 21.95
C LEU A 83 5.28 9.24 22.60
N ALA A 84 5.53 9.41 23.91
CA ALA A 84 6.62 8.74 24.59
C ALA A 84 6.38 7.22 24.66
N ILE A 85 5.13 6.82 24.92
CA ILE A 85 4.75 5.40 24.91
C ILE A 85 4.82 4.82 23.50
N GLU A 86 4.34 5.53 22.49
CA GLU A 86 4.36 5.02 21.11
C GLU A 86 5.77 4.94 20.53
N GLU A 87 6.64 5.92 20.78
CA GLU A 87 8.07 5.83 20.42
C GLU A 87 8.76 4.64 21.08
N LYS A 88 8.40 4.35 22.33
CA LYS A 88 8.92 3.18 23.05
C LYS A 88 8.38 1.87 22.49
N LEU A 89 7.10 1.79 22.15
CA LEU A 89 6.50 0.61 21.51
C LEU A 89 7.11 0.35 20.14
N ALA A 90 7.27 1.37 19.30
CA ALA A 90 7.95 1.25 18.01
C ALA A 90 9.40 0.74 18.17
N SER A 91 10.10 1.23 19.19
CA SER A 91 11.46 0.78 19.52
C SER A 91 11.52 -0.67 19.95
N LEU A 92 10.57 -1.11 20.79
CA LEU A 92 10.45 -2.51 21.22
C LEU A 92 10.09 -3.45 20.07
N MET A 93 9.22 -3.03 19.18
CA MET A 93 8.90 -3.82 17.98
C MET A 93 10.12 -3.96 17.06
N ARG A 94 10.87 -2.87 16.83
CA ARG A 94 12.14 -2.92 16.08
C ARG A 94 13.12 -3.90 16.70
N TRP A 95 13.29 -3.86 18.02
CA TRP A 95 14.19 -4.75 18.73
C TRP A 95 13.78 -6.21 18.59
N ASN A 96 12.52 -6.54 18.87
CA ASN A 96 12.06 -7.93 18.81
C ASN A 96 12.11 -8.49 17.38
N ALA A 97 11.83 -7.67 16.38
CA ALA A 97 11.99 -8.05 14.97
C ALA A 97 13.45 -8.33 14.61
N LEU A 98 14.37 -7.47 15.05
CA LEU A 98 15.82 -7.65 14.87
C LEU A 98 16.29 -8.93 15.59
N ALA A 99 15.96 -9.08 16.86
CA ALA A 99 16.36 -10.22 17.66
C ALA A 99 15.85 -11.55 17.09
N MET A 100 14.61 -11.58 16.59
CA MET A 100 14.01 -12.75 15.96
C MET A 100 14.79 -13.18 14.72
N VAL A 101 15.09 -12.26 13.81
CA VAL A 101 15.84 -12.56 12.58
C VAL A 101 17.28 -12.93 12.86
N ALA A 102 17.96 -12.18 13.74
CA ALA A 102 19.37 -12.42 14.07
C ALA A 102 19.55 -13.78 14.75
N ARG A 103 18.76 -14.11 15.76
CA ARG A 103 18.78 -15.42 16.45
C ARG A 103 18.54 -16.59 15.51
N ALA A 104 17.59 -16.46 14.58
CA ALA A 104 17.32 -17.51 13.59
C ALA A 104 18.54 -17.76 12.69
N ASN A 105 19.24 -16.71 12.27
CA ASN A 105 20.45 -16.84 11.45
C ASN A 105 21.67 -17.32 12.24
N GLU A 106 21.77 -17.04 13.53
CA GLU A 106 22.83 -17.60 14.40
C GLU A 106 22.63 -19.10 14.64
N ALA A 107 21.40 -19.50 14.95
CA ALA A 107 21.09 -20.88 15.33
C ALA A 107 21.08 -21.86 14.15
N TYR A 108 20.66 -21.40 12.95
CA TYR A 108 20.37 -22.27 11.81
C TYR A 108 21.15 -21.91 10.53
N GLY A 109 22.23 -21.14 10.66
CA GLY A 109 22.98 -20.65 9.52
C GLY A 109 22.22 -19.54 8.76
N GLU A 110 22.38 -19.46 7.43
CA GLU A 110 21.75 -18.40 6.65
C GLU A 110 20.26 -18.67 6.35
N LEU A 111 19.44 -18.69 7.40
CA LEU A 111 17.99 -18.88 7.26
C LEU A 111 17.31 -17.71 6.53
N GLY A 112 17.93 -16.53 6.54
CA GLY A 112 17.42 -15.33 5.89
C GLY A 112 16.46 -14.53 6.79
N GLY A 113 15.73 -13.61 6.19
CA GLY A 113 14.86 -12.64 6.86
C GLY A 113 15.33 -11.21 6.62
N HIS A 114 14.47 -10.25 6.93
CA HIS A 114 14.71 -8.85 6.64
C HIS A 114 14.54 -8.02 7.92
N ILE A 115 15.60 -7.31 8.30
CA ILE A 115 15.59 -6.37 9.43
C ILE A 115 15.41 -4.95 8.93
N ALA A 116 16.17 -4.58 7.91
CA ALA A 116 16.31 -3.19 7.46
C ALA A 116 15.03 -2.58 6.87
N SER A 117 14.23 -3.38 6.16
CA SER A 117 12.97 -2.90 5.58
C SER A 117 11.96 -2.58 6.66
N TYR A 118 11.80 -3.47 7.67
CA TYR A 118 10.93 -3.17 8.79
C TYR A 118 11.44 -2.01 9.64
N ALA A 119 12.75 -1.93 9.90
CA ALA A 119 13.33 -0.82 10.65
C ALA A 119 12.98 0.55 10.03
N SER A 120 12.86 0.62 8.70
CA SER A 120 12.41 1.82 7.99
C SER A 120 10.91 2.10 8.13
N ALA A 121 10.07 1.08 8.25
CA ALA A 121 8.62 1.19 8.23
C ALA A 121 7.96 1.15 9.62
N ALA A 122 8.72 0.91 10.69
CA ALA A 122 8.16 0.62 12.01
C ALA A 122 7.24 1.72 12.54
N ASP A 123 7.58 2.99 12.34
CA ASP A 123 6.78 4.11 12.80
C ASP A 123 5.47 4.24 11.99
N LEU A 124 5.52 3.93 10.67
CA LEU A 124 4.35 3.88 9.80
C LEU A 124 3.35 2.82 10.31
N PHE A 125 3.84 1.65 10.70
CA PHE A 125 3.00 0.59 11.27
C PHE A 125 2.50 0.94 12.67
N GLU A 126 3.32 1.56 13.52
CA GLU A 126 2.91 1.93 14.87
C GLU A 126 1.70 2.86 14.86
N VAL A 127 1.76 3.94 14.08
CA VAL A 127 0.64 4.87 13.93
C VAL A 127 -0.59 4.17 13.30
N GLY A 128 -0.37 3.31 12.30
CA GLY A 128 -1.43 2.52 11.69
C GLY A 128 -2.14 1.62 12.71
N PHE A 129 -1.40 0.88 13.50
CA PHE A 129 -1.94 -0.03 14.51
C PHE A 129 -2.66 0.69 15.66
N ASN A 130 -2.18 1.86 16.07
CA ASN A 130 -2.73 2.55 17.22
C ASN A 130 -3.91 3.47 16.88
N HIS A 131 -4.01 3.96 15.63
CA HIS A 131 -4.97 5.03 15.31
C HIS A 131 -5.86 4.76 14.10
N PHE A 132 -5.47 3.87 13.16
CA PHE A 132 -6.17 3.78 11.87
C PHE A 132 -6.65 2.39 11.47
N PHE A 133 -5.86 1.33 11.66
CA PHE A 133 -6.21 -0.01 11.19
C PHE A 133 -7.30 -0.63 12.09
N ARG A 134 -8.54 -0.55 11.67
CA ARG A 134 -9.69 -1.03 12.45
C ARG A 134 -9.91 -2.52 12.19
N ALA A 135 -9.92 -3.31 13.25
CA ALA A 135 -10.25 -4.72 13.18
C ALA A 135 -11.75 -4.98 13.09
N ARG A 136 -12.55 -4.00 13.57
CA ARG A 136 -14.00 -3.91 13.44
C ARG A 136 -14.42 -2.46 13.39
N ILE A 137 -15.54 -2.16 12.71
CA ILE A 137 -16.14 -0.83 12.67
C ILE A 137 -17.14 -0.70 13.83
N GLU A 138 -18.01 -1.70 13.99
CA GLU A 138 -18.99 -1.79 15.05
C GLU A 138 -18.60 -2.89 16.04
N ASN A 139 -18.12 -2.52 17.21
CA ASN A 139 -17.58 -3.47 18.19
C ASN A 139 -18.55 -4.57 18.63
N ASN A 140 -19.86 -4.37 18.44
CA ASN A 140 -20.90 -5.31 18.86
C ASN A 140 -21.40 -6.23 17.73
N ASP A 141 -20.96 -6.02 16.47
CA ASP A 141 -21.33 -6.91 15.36
C ASP A 141 -20.24 -7.99 15.15
N PRO A 142 -20.53 -9.26 15.44
CA PRO A 142 -19.58 -10.35 15.20
C PRO A 142 -19.33 -10.61 13.70
N LYS A 143 -20.17 -10.08 12.80
CA LYS A 143 -20.01 -10.19 11.34
C LYS A 143 -19.13 -9.09 10.77
N ASP A 144 -18.90 -8.01 11.50
CA ASP A 144 -18.00 -6.94 11.08
C ASP A 144 -16.56 -7.46 10.96
N ARG A 145 -15.95 -7.25 9.81
CA ARG A 145 -14.59 -7.65 9.48
C ARG A 145 -13.58 -6.49 9.48
N GLY A 146 -14.05 -5.28 9.76
CA GLY A 146 -13.21 -4.07 9.81
C GLY A 146 -12.56 -3.71 8.48
N ASP A 147 -11.44 -3.01 8.58
CA ASP A 147 -10.62 -2.61 7.44
C ASP A 147 -9.79 -3.77 6.89
N LEU A 148 -9.34 -3.62 5.65
CA LEU A 148 -8.38 -4.53 5.03
C LEU A 148 -6.99 -3.91 5.10
N VAL A 149 -5.99 -4.70 5.51
CA VAL A 149 -4.61 -4.23 5.60
C VAL A 149 -3.69 -5.18 4.83
N PHE A 150 -3.07 -4.66 3.78
CA PHE A 150 -2.03 -5.33 3.00
C PHE A 150 -0.67 -4.94 3.59
N PHE A 151 -0.01 -5.87 4.24
CA PHE A 151 1.27 -5.64 4.90
C PHE A 151 2.43 -5.84 3.94
N GLN A 152 3.38 -4.90 3.93
CA GLN A 152 4.63 -5.06 3.18
C GLN A 152 5.31 -6.38 3.56
N PRO A 153 5.68 -7.23 2.58
CA PRO A 153 6.15 -8.60 2.88
C PRO A 153 7.40 -8.63 3.74
N HIS A 154 8.37 -7.75 3.45
CA HIS A 154 9.62 -7.63 4.19
C HIS A 154 9.44 -7.08 5.63
N SER A 155 8.25 -6.59 5.96
CA SER A 155 7.90 -6.10 7.29
C SER A 155 7.23 -7.15 8.18
N ALA A 156 7.04 -8.39 7.70
CA ALA A 156 6.45 -9.48 8.50
C ALA A 156 7.10 -9.66 9.89
N PRO A 157 8.45 -9.57 10.06
CA PRO A 157 9.08 -9.64 11.38
C PRO A 157 8.52 -8.62 12.38
N GLY A 158 8.25 -7.40 11.93
CA GLY A 158 7.66 -6.37 12.79
C GLY A 158 6.22 -6.63 13.17
N VAL A 159 5.44 -7.19 12.26
CA VAL A 159 4.05 -7.59 12.55
C VAL A 159 4.03 -8.73 13.58
N TYR A 160 4.97 -9.67 13.51
CA TYR A 160 5.14 -10.69 14.55
C TYR A 160 5.58 -10.09 15.89
N ALA A 161 6.51 -9.14 15.87
CA ALA A 161 6.92 -8.41 17.07
C ALA A 161 5.74 -7.66 17.71
N ARG A 162 4.86 -7.05 16.91
CA ARG A 162 3.62 -6.44 17.41
C ARG A 162 2.69 -7.48 18.03
N ALA A 163 2.46 -8.59 17.34
CA ALA A 163 1.62 -9.68 17.86
C ALA A 163 2.17 -10.30 19.14
N TYR A 164 3.48 -10.33 19.32
CA TYR A 164 4.14 -10.74 20.55
C TYR A 164 3.85 -9.77 21.69
N LEU A 165 3.97 -8.46 21.49
CA LEU A 165 3.61 -7.46 22.48
C LEU A 165 2.11 -7.52 22.84
N GLU A 166 1.25 -7.82 21.88
CA GLU A 166 -0.19 -8.04 22.09
C GLU A 166 -0.53 -9.36 22.83
N GLY A 167 0.45 -10.22 23.09
CA GLY A 167 0.25 -11.50 23.78
C GLY A 167 -0.32 -12.62 22.88
N ARG A 168 -0.29 -12.45 21.57
CA ARG A 168 -0.76 -13.44 20.57
C ARG A 168 0.30 -14.48 20.21
N LEU A 169 1.56 -14.12 20.36
CA LEU A 169 2.74 -14.95 20.13
C LEU A 169 3.58 -15.00 21.40
N THR A 170 4.34 -16.09 21.55
CA THR A 170 5.24 -16.35 22.66
C THR A 170 6.71 -16.24 22.23
N ASP A 171 7.65 -16.22 23.18
CA ASP A 171 9.09 -16.33 22.91
C ASP A 171 9.41 -17.57 22.07
N ASN A 172 8.72 -18.68 22.35
CA ASN A 172 8.90 -19.92 21.60
C ASN A 172 8.43 -19.78 20.14
N ASP A 173 7.31 -19.08 19.89
CA ASP A 173 6.86 -18.81 18.52
C ASP A 173 7.88 -17.95 17.77
N LEU A 174 8.38 -16.87 18.38
CA LEU A 174 9.39 -16.01 17.76
C LEU A 174 10.71 -16.75 17.47
N ALA A 175 11.12 -17.68 18.35
CA ALA A 175 12.29 -18.52 18.16
C ALA A 175 12.16 -19.49 16.95
N HIS A 176 10.92 -19.73 16.48
CA HIS A 176 10.64 -20.57 15.32
C HIS A 176 10.30 -19.77 14.06
N TYR A 177 10.83 -18.56 13.93
CA TYR A 177 10.73 -17.77 12.71
C TYR A 177 11.36 -18.49 11.52
N ARG A 178 10.64 -18.59 10.40
CA ARG A 178 10.99 -19.32 9.17
C ARG A 178 11.22 -20.84 9.36
N ARG A 179 10.57 -21.41 10.37
CA ARG A 179 10.70 -22.85 10.69
C ARG A 179 9.34 -23.54 10.76
N GLU A 180 8.49 -23.25 9.82
CA GLU A 180 7.09 -23.69 9.77
C GLU A 180 6.95 -25.23 9.77
N ILE A 181 7.93 -25.94 9.19
CA ILE A 181 7.90 -27.41 9.09
C ILE A 181 8.29 -28.05 10.43
N THR A 182 9.30 -27.52 11.10
CA THR A 182 9.86 -28.11 12.33
C THR A 182 9.27 -27.57 13.61
N ALA A 183 8.62 -26.43 13.58
CA ALA A 183 8.01 -25.80 14.77
C ALA A 183 6.97 -26.68 15.48
N PRO A 184 6.07 -27.41 14.79
CA PRO A 184 5.09 -28.26 15.44
C PRO A 184 5.71 -29.36 16.30
N GLU A 185 6.85 -29.91 15.91
CA GLU A 185 7.59 -30.91 16.69
C GLU A 185 8.12 -30.35 18.01
N ALA A 186 8.40 -29.04 18.05
CA ALA A 186 8.83 -28.29 19.22
C ALA A 186 7.65 -27.68 20.03
N GLY A 187 6.40 -27.99 19.67
CA GLY A 187 5.22 -27.43 20.32
C GLY A 187 5.03 -25.93 20.08
N ALA A 188 5.63 -25.39 18.98
CA ALA A 188 5.54 -23.99 18.63
C ALA A 188 4.70 -23.79 17.34
N LYS A 189 4.27 -22.55 17.13
CA LYS A 189 3.74 -22.11 15.84
C LYS A 189 4.91 -21.69 14.95
N GLY A 190 5.01 -22.23 13.75
CA GLY A 190 5.97 -21.74 12.78
C GLY A 190 5.53 -20.36 12.26
N LEU A 191 6.45 -19.41 12.23
CA LEU A 191 6.21 -18.09 11.67
C LEU A 191 6.73 -18.04 10.24
N SER A 192 5.84 -17.78 9.29
CA SER A 192 6.19 -17.73 7.88
C SER A 192 7.11 -16.56 7.54
N SER A 193 7.90 -16.73 6.45
CA SER A 193 8.85 -15.71 5.99
C SER A 193 8.19 -14.40 5.63
N TYR A 194 7.03 -14.49 4.99
CA TYR A 194 6.19 -13.40 4.50
C TYR A 194 4.74 -13.67 4.89
N PRO A 195 3.84 -12.70 4.72
CA PRO A 195 2.41 -12.96 4.85
C PRO A 195 1.98 -14.16 4.01
N HIS A 196 1.54 -15.24 4.67
CA HIS A 196 1.27 -16.52 4.05
C HIS A 196 0.00 -17.16 4.66
N PRO A 197 -1.18 -16.85 4.11
CA PRO A 197 -2.46 -17.32 4.65
C PRO A 197 -2.61 -18.85 4.71
N TRP A 198 -1.95 -19.58 3.79
CA TRP A 198 -1.96 -21.03 3.80
C TRP A 198 -1.25 -21.62 5.02
N LEU A 199 -0.08 -21.07 5.37
CA LEU A 199 0.74 -21.54 6.51
C LEU A 199 0.21 -21.02 7.84
N MET A 200 -0.32 -19.79 7.87
CA MET A 200 -0.86 -19.16 9.09
C MET A 200 -2.33 -18.72 8.86
N PRO A 201 -3.28 -19.68 8.80
CA PRO A 201 -4.63 -19.45 8.28
C PRO A 201 -5.54 -18.59 9.15
N ASP A 202 -5.20 -18.39 10.42
CA ASP A 202 -5.95 -17.54 11.35
C ASP A 202 -5.28 -16.17 11.58
N PHE A 203 -4.09 -15.98 10.98
CA PHE A 203 -3.27 -14.79 11.16
C PHE A 203 -3.24 -13.92 9.90
N TRP A 204 -2.63 -14.40 8.82
CA TRP A 204 -2.47 -13.62 7.60
C TRP A 204 -3.72 -13.64 6.72
N GLN A 205 -4.15 -12.45 6.27
CA GLN A 205 -5.30 -12.31 5.37
C GLN A 205 -4.88 -12.32 3.90
N PHE A 206 -3.78 -11.62 3.56
CA PHE A 206 -3.33 -11.40 2.19
C PHE A 206 -1.89 -11.86 1.99
N PRO A 207 -1.59 -12.66 0.96
CA PRO A 207 -0.23 -13.00 0.57
C PRO A 207 0.36 -11.81 -0.22
N THR A 208 1.42 -11.24 0.30
CA THR A 208 2.12 -10.11 -0.32
C THR A 208 3.57 -10.42 -0.66
N GLY A 209 3.98 -11.69 -0.52
CA GLY A 209 5.37 -12.12 -0.71
C GLY A 209 5.89 -11.93 -2.13
N SER A 210 5.04 -12.16 -3.14
CA SER A 210 5.33 -11.81 -4.52
C SER A 210 5.04 -10.33 -4.73
N MET A 211 6.08 -9.56 -5.07
CA MET A 211 6.00 -8.12 -5.26
C MET A 211 4.99 -7.77 -6.37
N GLY A 212 4.24 -6.69 -6.18
CA GLY A 212 3.20 -6.24 -7.11
C GLY A 212 1.83 -6.86 -6.89
N ILE A 213 1.73 -8.09 -6.36
CA ILE A 213 0.45 -8.75 -6.09
C ILE A 213 -0.36 -8.00 -5.01
N GLY A 214 0.31 -7.52 -3.96
CA GLY A 214 -0.33 -6.71 -2.92
C GLY A 214 -1.00 -5.43 -3.47
N PRO A 215 -0.26 -4.58 -4.18
CA PRO A 215 -0.80 -3.37 -4.81
C PRO A 215 -2.04 -3.62 -5.66
N ILE A 216 -1.95 -4.46 -6.71
CA ILE A 216 -3.09 -4.73 -7.59
C ILE A 216 -4.27 -5.32 -6.82
N SER A 217 -4.04 -6.30 -5.93
CA SER A 217 -5.10 -6.92 -5.14
C SER A 217 -5.83 -5.91 -4.26
N SER A 218 -5.10 -4.96 -3.66
CA SER A 218 -5.69 -3.94 -2.79
C SER A 218 -6.70 -3.05 -3.54
N ILE A 219 -6.41 -2.69 -4.80
CA ILE A 219 -7.32 -1.92 -5.66
C ILE A 219 -8.61 -2.72 -5.92
N TYR A 220 -8.47 -3.98 -6.32
CA TYR A 220 -9.63 -4.81 -6.66
C TYR A 220 -10.44 -5.22 -5.42
N HIS A 221 -9.82 -5.36 -4.25
CA HIS A 221 -10.56 -5.51 -2.99
C HIS A 221 -11.35 -4.23 -2.63
N ALA A 222 -10.77 -3.04 -2.81
CA ALA A 222 -11.46 -1.77 -2.59
C ALA A 222 -12.66 -1.62 -3.54
N ARG A 223 -12.48 -1.97 -4.82
CA ARG A 223 -13.54 -2.00 -5.83
C ARG A 223 -14.63 -3.01 -5.48
N PHE A 224 -14.24 -4.22 -5.03
CA PHE A 224 -15.20 -5.25 -4.67
C PHE A 224 -16.04 -4.87 -3.43
N MET A 225 -15.52 -4.08 -2.51
CA MET A 225 -16.31 -3.49 -1.43
C MET A 225 -17.41 -2.56 -1.97
N ARG A 226 -17.12 -1.74 -2.99
CA ARG A 226 -18.13 -0.92 -3.69
C ARG A 226 -19.17 -1.81 -4.37
N TYR A 227 -18.72 -2.82 -5.10
CA TYR A 227 -19.60 -3.80 -5.75
C TYR A 227 -20.58 -4.45 -4.75
N LEU A 228 -20.12 -4.85 -3.57
CA LEU A 228 -20.99 -5.43 -2.54
C LEU A 228 -22.01 -4.41 -2.02
N THR A 229 -21.58 -3.16 -1.81
CA THR A 229 -22.44 -2.07 -1.33
C THR A 229 -23.50 -1.68 -2.38
N ASP A 230 -23.10 -1.43 -3.62
CA ASP A 230 -23.98 -1.02 -4.71
C ASP A 230 -25.04 -2.09 -5.04
N ARG A 231 -24.65 -3.35 -4.91
CA ARG A 231 -25.57 -4.49 -5.03
C ARG A 231 -26.39 -4.79 -3.78
N LYS A 232 -26.21 -4.00 -2.72
CA LYS A 232 -26.94 -4.18 -1.43
C LYS A 232 -26.75 -5.56 -0.79
N LEU A 233 -25.57 -6.17 -1.02
CA LEU A 233 -25.21 -7.47 -0.44
C LEU A 233 -24.56 -7.30 0.94
N LEU A 234 -23.76 -6.24 1.09
CA LEU A 234 -23.09 -5.86 2.34
C LEU A 234 -22.75 -4.38 2.30
N ASP A 235 -23.03 -3.64 3.37
CA ASP A 235 -22.58 -2.25 3.50
C ASP A 235 -21.09 -2.22 3.88
N CYS A 236 -20.27 -1.67 3.00
CA CYS A 236 -18.84 -1.46 3.19
C CYS A 236 -18.43 0.02 3.16
N THR A 237 -19.40 0.96 3.21
CA THR A 237 -19.17 2.39 2.98
C THR A 237 -18.16 3.01 3.94
N THR A 238 -18.10 2.56 5.18
CA THR A 238 -17.18 3.09 6.21
C THR A 238 -15.84 2.36 6.29
N ARG A 239 -15.69 1.24 5.58
CA ARG A 239 -14.49 0.40 5.62
C ARG A 239 -13.42 0.93 4.67
N LYS A 240 -12.17 0.81 5.08
CA LYS A 240 -10.99 1.20 4.28
C LYS A 240 -10.15 -0.01 3.89
N VAL A 241 -9.41 0.16 2.81
CA VAL A 241 -8.31 -0.73 2.40
C VAL A 241 -7.01 0.04 2.53
N TRP A 242 -6.13 -0.45 3.38
CA TRP A 242 -4.80 0.08 3.61
C TRP A 242 -3.76 -0.83 2.95
N GLY A 243 -2.88 -0.28 2.14
CA GLY A 243 -1.75 -0.99 1.57
C GLY A 243 -0.44 -0.33 2.01
N VAL A 244 0.46 -1.07 2.66
CA VAL A 244 1.82 -0.60 2.96
C VAL A 244 2.77 -1.34 2.04
N PHE A 245 3.44 -0.59 1.16
CA PHE A 245 4.27 -1.14 0.08
C PHE A 245 5.65 -0.48 0.05
N GLY A 246 6.62 -1.11 -0.61
CA GLY A 246 7.94 -0.54 -0.82
C GLY A 246 8.02 0.29 -2.11
N ASP A 247 8.91 1.29 -2.13
CA ASP A 247 9.20 2.09 -3.33
C ASP A 247 9.79 1.26 -4.47
N GLY A 248 10.64 0.27 -4.15
CA GLY A 248 11.17 -0.67 -5.14
C GLY A 248 10.11 -1.65 -5.69
N GLU A 249 9.04 -1.93 -4.94
CA GLU A 249 7.91 -2.74 -5.39
C GLU A 249 7.11 -2.05 -6.51
N MET A 250 7.24 -0.72 -6.60
CA MET A 250 6.61 0.04 -7.68
C MET A 250 7.26 -0.18 -9.05
N ASP A 251 8.38 -0.91 -9.14
CA ASP A 251 8.95 -1.36 -10.42
C ASP A 251 8.14 -2.49 -11.08
N GLU A 252 7.32 -3.23 -10.31
CA GLU A 252 6.50 -4.31 -10.85
C GLU A 252 5.33 -3.78 -11.68
N PRO A 253 5.08 -4.33 -12.87
CA PRO A 253 3.97 -3.92 -13.72
C PRO A 253 2.60 -4.02 -13.03
N GLU A 254 2.41 -5.04 -12.18
CA GLU A 254 1.19 -5.26 -11.42
C GLU A 254 0.92 -4.11 -10.45
N SER A 255 1.96 -3.52 -9.84
CA SER A 255 1.83 -2.36 -8.94
C SER A 255 1.26 -1.14 -9.66
N MET A 256 1.50 -1.00 -10.97
CA MET A 256 1.14 0.15 -11.78
C MET A 256 -0.11 -0.05 -12.64
N SER A 257 -0.62 -1.28 -12.71
CA SER A 257 -1.56 -1.67 -13.77
C SER A 257 -2.97 -1.08 -13.64
N ALA A 258 -3.49 -0.87 -12.43
CA ALA A 258 -4.90 -0.51 -12.20
C ALA A 258 -5.09 0.88 -11.56
N LEU A 259 -4.08 1.76 -11.63
CA LEU A 259 -4.13 3.08 -10.98
C LEU A 259 -5.27 3.95 -11.52
N THR A 260 -5.45 3.98 -12.83
CA THR A 260 -6.51 4.75 -13.50
C THR A 260 -7.91 4.19 -13.25
N LEU A 261 -8.03 2.87 -13.02
CA LEU A 261 -9.29 2.26 -12.60
C LEU A 261 -9.68 2.75 -11.21
N ALA A 262 -8.75 2.78 -10.27
CA ALA A 262 -9.01 3.23 -8.90
C ALA A 262 -9.53 4.67 -8.86
N SER A 263 -8.94 5.57 -9.65
CA SER A 263 -9.39 6.98 -9.72
C SER A 263 -10.70 7.14 -10.49
N ARG A 264 -10.88 6.41 -11.63
CA ARG A 264 -12.11 6.43 -12.42
C ARG A 264 -13.32 5.99 -11.60
N GLU A 265 -13.16 4.98 -10.74
CA GLU A 265 -14.20 4.50 -9.84
C GLU A 265 -14.24 5.24 -8.50
N LYS A 266 -13.40 6.28 -8.33
CA LYS A 266 -13.34 7.12 -7.12
C LYS A 266 -13.21 6.30 -5.84
N LEU A 267 -12.28 5.36 -5.80
CA LEU A 267 -12.07 4.48 -4.66
C LEU A 267 -11.44 5.22 -3.46
N ASP A 268 -12.18 6.12 -2.85
CA ASP A 268 -11.75 6.87 -1.66
C ASP A 268 -11.68 6.01 -0.38
N ASN A 269 -12.07 4.76 -0.49
CA ASN A 269 -11.83 3.75 0.52
C ASN A 269 -10.45 3.07 0.41
N LEU A 270 -9.59 3.49 -0.55
CA LEU A 270 -8.25 2.94 -0.78
C LEU A 270 -7.18 3.95 -0.37
N VAL A 271 -6.27 3.52 0.51
CA VAL A 271 -5.11 4.30 0.94
C VAL A 271 -3.85 3.45 0.78
N TRP A 272 -2.88 3.96 0.02
CA TRP A 272 -1.54 3.38 -0.05
C TRP A 272 -0.54 4.20 0.75
N VAL A 273 0.36 3.51 1.44
CA VAL A 273 1.52 4.07 2.12
C VAL A 273 2.76 3.46 1.47
N VAL A 274 3.44 4.23 0.65
CA VAL A 274 4.68 3.79 0.01
C VAL A 274 5.86 4.17 0.90
N ASN A 275 6.51 3.15 1.47
CA ASN A 275 7.71 3.29 2.28
C ASN A 275 8.90 3.59 1.36
N CYS A 276 9.15 4.87 1.12
CA CYS A 276 10.23 5.36 0.25
C CYS A 276 11.54 5.42 1.03
N ASN A 277 12.17 4.26 1.21
CA ASN A 277 13.51 4.17 1.81
C ASN A 277 14.65 4.33 0.80
N LEU A 278 14.31 4.54 -0.46
CA LEU A 278 15.16 4.86 -1.61
C LEU A 278 16.11 3.75 -2.05
N GLN A 279 15.99 2.52 -1.49
CA GLN A 279 16.93 1.44 -1.74
C GLN A 279 16.26 0.13 -2.11
N ARG A 280 16.77 -0.50 -3.19
CA ARG A 280 16.55 -1.91 -3.53
C ARG A 280 17.63 -2.80 -2.89
N LEU A 281 17.70 -4.06 -3.35
CA LEU A 281 18.74 -5.00 -2.92
C LEU A 281 20.14 -4.54 -3.38
N ASP A 282 20.26 -4.15 -4.65
CA ASP A 282 21.55 -3.88 -5.30
C ASP A 282 21.96 -2.39 -5.24
N GLY A 283 21.10 -1.50 -4.78
CA GLY A 283 21.41 -0.07 -4.72
C GLY A 283 20.19 0.85 -4.59
N PRO A 284 20.34 2.12 -4.95
CA PRO A 284 19.23 3.07 -4.93
C PRO A 284 18.12 2.67 -5.92
N VAL A 285 16.88 3.01 -5.61
CA VAL A 285 15.74 2.78 -6.53
C VAL A 285 15.92 3.63 -7.80
N ARG A 286 16.30 4.90 -7.63
CA ARG A 286 16.57 5.84 -8.74
C ARG A 286 17.84 6.64 -8.48
N GLY A 287 19.02 6.02 -8.62
CA GLY A 287 20.29 6.61 -8.21
C GLY A 287 20.52 8.06 -8.65
N ASN A 288 20.33 8.36 -9.94
CA ASN A 288 20.48 9.70 -10.52
C ASN A 288 19.13 10.46 -10.65
N GLY A 289 18.03 9.87 -10.19
CA GLY A 289 16.70 10.45 -10.18
C GLY A 289 16.17 10.60 -8.75
N ARG A 290 14.86 10.83 -8.65
CA ARG A 290 14.13 10.94 -7.39
C ARG A 290 12.83 10.15 -7.49
N ILE A 291 12.77 9.00 -6.83
CA ILE A 291 11.62 8.09 -6.92
C ILE A 291 10.34 8.74 -6.38
N ILE A 292 10.41 9.56 -5.33
CA ILE A 292 9.24 10.24 -4.78
C ILE A 292 8.62 11.19 -5.81
N ASP A 293 9.42 11.94 -6.57
CA ASP A 293 8.93 12.83 -7.62
C ASP A 293 8.35 12.04 -8.81
N GLU A 294 9.00 10.94 -9.17
CA GLU A 294 8.51 10.06 -10.24
C GLU A 294 7.16 9.46 -9.88
N LEU A 295 7.01 8.96 -8.65
CA LEU A 295 5.75 8.43 -8.14
C LEU A 295 4.70 9.53 -7.98
N GLU A 296 5.06 10.73 -7.52
CA GLU A 296 4.12 11.85 -7.46
C GLU A 296 3.52 12.16 -8.83
N LYS A 297 4.35 12.27 -9.87
CA LYS A 297 3.88 12.48 -11.26
C LYS A 297 2.94 11.38 -11.71
N LEU A 298 3.31 10.14 -11.47
CA LEU A 298 2.55 8.97 -11.87
C LEU A 298 1.17 8.92 -11.21
N PHE A 299 1.12 9.06 -9.89
CA PHE A 299 -0.13 8.99 -9.13
C PHE A 299 -1.03 10.20 -9.42
N ARG A 300 -0.48 11.41 -9.49
CA ARG A 300 -1.25 12.61 -9.88
C ARG A 300 -1.80 12.48 -11.31
N GLY A 301 -0.96 12.04 -12.25
CA GLY A 301 -1.37 11.79 -13.63
C GLY A 301 -2.43 10.69 -13.76
N SER A 302 -2.48 9.76 -12.83
CA SER A 302 -3.50 8.71 -12.73
C SER A 302 -4.76 9.15 -11.98
N GLY A 303 -4.82 10.39 -11.45
CA GLY A 303 -5.98 10.95 -10.76
C GLY A 303 -6.07 10.60 -9.27
N TRP A 304 -4.95 10.24 -8.62
CA TRP A 304 -4.90 10.00 -7.18
C TRP A 304 -4.63 11.28 -6.40
N ASN A 305 -5.13 11.35 -5.18
CA ASN A 305 -4.65 12.27 -4.16
C ASN A 305 -3.28 11.82 -3.66
N VAL A 306 -2.29 12.73 -3.69
CA VAL A 306 -0.90 12.43 -3.29
C VAL A 306 -0.50 13.26 -2.09
N ILE A 307 -0.06 12.58 -1.03
CA ILE A 307 0.46 13.20 0.19
C ILE A 307 1.94 12.85 0.30
N LYS A 308 2.82 13.84 0.21
CA LYS A 308 4.23 13.67 0.50
C LYS A 308 4.49 13.84 1.99
N LEU A 309 5.22 12.89 2.56
CA LEU A 309 5.65 12.85 3.95
C LEU A 309 7.17 12.69 3.98
N VAL A 310 7.90 13.78 3.76
CA VAL A 310 9.34 13.72 3.46
C VAL A 310 10.22 14.15 4.63
N TRP A 311 9.79 15.12 5.44
CA TRP A 311 10.57 15.67 6.55
C TRP A 311 9.85 15.55 7.88
N GLY A 312 10.60 15.21 8.94
CA GLY A 312 10.10 15.20 10.32
C GLY A 312 9.98 16.58 10.93
N SER A 313 9.40 16.67 12.12
CA SER A 313 9.19 17.92 12.87
C SER A 313 10.50 18.65 13.21
N ASP A 314 11.62 17.92 13.28
CA ASP A 314 12.95 18.51 13.50
C ASP A 314 13.36 19.51 12.40
N TRP A 315 12.77 19.40 11.22
CA TRP A 315 13.01 20.29 10.09
C TRP A 315 12.13 21.54 10.09
N ASP A 316 11.02 21.54 10.82
CA ASP A 316 10.04 22.65 10.79
C ASP A 316 10.69 23.99 11.15
N GLY A 317 11.54 24.00 12.17
CA GLY A 317 12.29 25.19 12.57
C GLY A 317 13.34 25.65 11.53
N LEU A 318 13.88 24.73 10.73
CA LEU A 318 14.79 25.07 9.64
C LEU A 318 14.02 25.70 8.46
N PHE A 319 12.90 25.09 8.06
CA PHE A 319 12.03 25.65 7.01
C PHE A 319 11.45 27.01 7.40
N ALA A 320 11.05 27.21 8.67
CA ALA A 320 10.54 28.50 9.14
C ALA A 320 11.59 29.63 9.06
N ARG A 321 12.89 29.30 9.13
CA ARG A 321 13.99 30.27 8.99
C ARG A 321 14.51 30.40 7.56
N ASP A 322 14.08 29.54 6.65
CA ASP A 322 14.51 29.53 5.24
C ASP A 322 13.72 30.56 4.42
N THR A 323 14.04 31.84 4.62
CA THR A 323 13.37 32.96 3.93
C THR A 323 13.71 33.06 2.45
N THR A 324 14.74 32.37 1.98
CA THR A 324 15.22 32.42 0.59
C THR A 324 14.84 31.18 -0.22
N GLY A 325 14.30 30.17 0.42
CA GLY A 325 13.98 28.86 -0.17
C GLY A 325 15.24 28.02 -0.48
N ALA A 326 16.36 28.30 0.20
CA ALA A 326 17.63 27.59 -0.01
C ALA A 326 17.53 26.08 0.27
N LEU A 327 16.78 25.67 1.32
CA LEU A 327 16.51 24.25 1.61
C LEU A 327 15.72 23.58 0.50
N VAL A 328 14.64 24.22 0.06
CA VAL A 328 13.77 23.70 -1.01
C VAL A 328 14.56 23.51 -2.30
N LYS A 329 15.40 24.50 -2.67
CA LYS A 329 16.29 24.41 -3.84
C LYS A 329 17.33 23.30 -3.69
N ALA A 330 17.97 23.17 -2.52
CA ALA A 330 18.95 22.13 -2.26
C ALA A 330 18.33 20.73 -2.39
N PHE A 331 17.15 20.52 -1.81
CA PHE A 331 16.45 19.24 -1.94
C PHE A 331 15.98 18.95 -3.36
N ALA A 332 15.56 19.98 -4.11
CA ALA A 332 15.20 19.82 -5.53
C ALA A 332 16.37 19.34 -6.39
N GLN A 333 17.60 19.64 -5.99
CA GLN A 333 18.84 19.24 -6.69
C GLN A 333 19.45 17.94 -6.16
N THR A 334 18.95 17.40 -5.02
CA THR A 334 19.52 16.22 -4.38
C THR A 334 18.83 14.96 -4.92
N VAL A 335 19.59 14.10 -5.61
CA VAL A 335 19.11 12.82 -6.14
C VAL A 335 19.10 11.72 -5.07
N ASP A 336 18.37 10.63 -5.30
CA ASP A 336 18.22 9.53 -4.34
C ASP A 336 19.56 8.91 -3.91
N GLY A 337 20.51 8.75 -4.83
CA GLY A 337 21.84 8.24 -4.50
C GLY A 337 22.57 9.14 -3.51
N GLN A 338 22.40 10.46 -3.60
CA GLN A 338 22.98 11.41 -2.66
C GLN A 338 22.21 11.41 -1.33
N MET A 339 20.88 11.30 -1.37
CA MET A 339 20.05 11.14 -0.16
C MET A 339 20.42 9.88 0.63
N GLN A 340 20.73 8.78 -0.07
CA GLN A 340 21.23 7.56 0.54
C GLN A 340 22.59 7.77 1.19
N THR A 341 23.50 8.47 0.50
CA THR A 341 24.82 8.80 1.07
C THR A 341 24.68 9.60 2.36
N PHE A 342 23.80 10.61 2.39
CA PHE A 342 23.51 11.38 3.60
C PHE A 342 22.89 10.54 4.73
N ALA A 343 22.07 9.54 4.38
CA ALA A 343 21.51 8.63 5.37
C ALA A 343 22.54 7.66 5.99
N ALA A 344 23.60 7.33 5.23
CA ALA A 344 24.66 6.39 5.63
C ALA A 344 25.84 7.07 6.35
N LYS A 345 25.93 8.40 6.31
CA LYS A 345 27.01 9.20 6.89
C LYS A 345 26.55 9.94 8.14
N ASP A 346 27.51 10.40 8.93
CA ASP A 346 27.29 11.14 10.18
C ASP A 346 26.92 12.62 9.96
N GLY A 347 26.57 13.28 11.05
CA GLY A 347 26.20 14.69 11.03
C GLY A 347 27.33 15.62 10.60
N SER A 348 28.59 15.29 10.87
CA SER A 348 29.73 16.10 10.43
C SER A 348 29.88 16.07 8.90
N PHE A 349 29.72 14.91 8.29
CA PHE A 349 29.67 14.78 6.84
C PHE A 349 28.48 15.56 6.24
N ASN A 350 27.31 15.45 6.85
CA ASN A 350 26.09 16.11 6.38
C ASN A 350 26.19 17.63 6.54
N ARG A 351 26.78 18.12 7.62
CA ARG A 351 27.12 19.55 7.78
C ARG A 351 27.97 20.05 6.63
N LYS A 352 29.05 19.35 6.34
CA LYS A 352 30.00 19.76 5.29
C LYS A 352 29.40 19.66 3.89
N ASN A 353 28.69 18.58 3.57
CA ASN A 353 28.35 18.23 2.20
C ASN A 353 26.89 18.58 1.81
N PHE A 354 26.01 18.81 2.79
CA PHE A 354 24.66 19.31 2.53
C PHE A 354 24.56 20.80 2.95
N PHE A 355 24.71 21.10 4.22
CA PHE A 355 24.61 22.50 4.68
C PHE A 355 25.75 23.39 4.21
N GLY A 356 26.90 22.83 3.91
CA GLY A 356 28.06 23.57 3.39
C GLY A 356 28.04 23.88 1.88
N GLN A 357 26.94 23.57 1.17
CA GLN A 357 26.82 23.83 -0.27
C GLN A 357 26.79 25.32 -0.60
N ASN A 358 26.24 26.15 0.28
CA ASN A 358 26.24 27.61 0.17
C ASN A 358 26.08 28.23 1.56
N GLU A 359 26.30 29.57 1.63
CA GLU A 359 26.30 30.32 2.89
C GLU A 359 24.92 30.35 3.58
N GLU A 360 23.84 30.32 2.81
CA GLU A 360 22.48 30.35 3.36
C GLU A 360 22.15 29.04 4.09
N LEU A 361 22.45 27.90 3.49
CA LEU A 361 22.32 26.59 4.13
C LEU A 361 23.22 26.46 5.36
N ALA A 362 24.47 26.93 5.27
CA ALA A 362 25.39 26.91 6.39
C ALA A 362 24.86 27.73 7.58
N ARG A 363 24.23 28.88 7.32
CA ARG A 363 23.59 29.74 8.33
C ARG A 363 22.41 29.05 9.00
N LEU A 364 21.59 28.30 8.24
CA LEU A 364 20.46 27.54 8.82
C LEU A 364 20.91 26.48 9.83
N ALA A 365 22.03 25.82 9.58
CA ALA A 365 22.64 24.83 10.48
C ALA A 365 23.54 25.45 11.58
N GLN A 366 23.71 26.78 11.61
CA GLN A 366 24.50 27.45 12.62
C GLN A 366 23.92 27.24 14.02
N GLY A 367 24.73 26.78 14.95
CA GLY A 367 24.33 26.50 16.33
C GLY A 367 23.80 25.06 16.56
N MET A 368 23.59 24.27 15.52
CA MET A 368 23.32 22.85 15.67
C MET A 368 24.61 22.07 15.91
N THR A 369 24.60 21.05 16.75
CA THR A 369 25.70 20.07 16.87
C THR A 369 25.65 19.06 15.73
N ASP A 370 26.73 18.32 15.50
CA ASP A 370 26.74 17.25 14.48
C ASP A 370 25.76 16.13 14.85
N GLU A 371 25.59 15.82 16.14
CA GLU A 371 24.61 14.85 16.63
C GLU A 371 23.17 15.32 16.36
N GLN A 372 22.90 16.61 16.47
CA GLN A 372 21.57 17.16 16.13
C GLN A 372 21.30 17.04 14.64
N ILE A 373 22.30 17.29 13.78
CA ILE A 373 22.18 17.11 12.32
C ILE A 373 21.96 15.63 11.96
N ASP A 374 22.70 14.71 12.61
CA ASP A 374 22.53 13.26 12.38
C ASP A 374 21.12 12.77 12.76
N ARG A 375 20.54 13.38 13.80
CA ARG A 375 19.20 13.01 14.31
C ARG A 375 18.04 13.59 13.52
N LEU A 376 18.25 14.47 12.55
CA LEU A 376 17.18 15.01 11.71
C LEU A 376 16.40 13.87 11.03
N LYS A 377 15.13 13.75 11.39
CA LYS A 377 14.26 12.64 10.97
C LYS A 377 13.73 12.88 9.55
N ARG A 378 13.58 11.80 8.80
CA ARG A 378 12.70 11.78 7.63
C ARG A 378 11.25 11.72 8.10
N GLY A 379 10.30 12.16 7.27
CA GLY A 379 8.89 12.24 7.64
C GLY A 379 8.29 10.91 8.09
N GLY A 380 8.67 9.81 7.43
CA GLY A 380 8.21 8.48 7.79
C GLY A 380 8.79 7.91 9.11
N HIS A 381 9.57 8.71 9.87
CA HIS A 381 10.06 8.38 11.21
C HIS A 381 9.53 9.35 12.29
N ASP A 382 8.54 10.17 11.94
CA ASP A 382 7.95 11.15 12.85
C ASP A 382 6.47 10.82 13.05
N LEU A 383 6.10 10.37 14.26
CA LEU A 383 4.75 9.90 14.55
C LEU A 383 3.69 10.97 14.35
N VAL A 384 4.00 12.23 14.67
CA VAL A 384 3.06 13.37 14.50
C VAL A 384 2.78 13.62 13.02
N LYS A 385 3.84 13.65 12.22
CA LYS A 385 3.74 13.85 10.76
C LYS A 385 3.04 12.67 10.07
N ILE A 386 3.32 11.43 10.51
CA ILE A 386 2.65 10.22 10.00
C ILE A 386 1.16 10.28 10.34
N TYR A 387 0.82 10.64 11.59
CA TYR A 387 -0.58 10.75 12.00
C TYR A 387 -1.32 11.77 11.15
N ALA A 388 -0.74 12.95 10.92
CA ALA A 388 -1.33 13.99 10.07
C ALA A 388 -1.60 13.48 8.64
N ALA A 389 -0.63 12.79 8.04
CA ALA A 389 -0.76 12.22 6.70
C ALA A 389 -1.86 11.13 6.63
N TYR A 390 -1.90 10.23 7.61
CA TYR A 390 -2.91 9.17 7.68
C TYR A 390 -4.30 9.73 7.95
N HIS A 391 -4.41 10.75 8.82
CA HIS A 391 -5.66 11.44 9.10
C HIS A 391 -6.22 12.11 7.84
N ALA A 392 -5.39 12.83 7.10
CA ALA A 392 -5.80 13.45 5.84
C ALA A 392 -6.23 12.40 4.81
N ALA A 393 -5.48 11.31 4.67
CA ALA A 393 -5.80 10.21 3.75
C ALA A 393 -7.11 9.49 4.12
N ALA A 394 -7.34 9.23 5.41
CA ALA A 394 -8.54 8.55 5.89
C ALA A 394 -9.82 9.38 5.65
N ASN A 395 -9.72 10.70 5.67
CA ASN A 395 -10.85 11.62 5.50
C ASN A 395 -10.99 12.16 4.07
N HIS A 396 -10.06 11.84 3.15
CA HIS A 396 -10.16 12.27 1.76
C HIS A 396 -11.32 11.58 1.06
N ILE A 397 -12.07 12.33 0.24
CA ILE A 397 -13.26 11.84 -0.47
C ILE A 397 -13.08 12.01 -1.97
N GLY A 398 -13.60 11.02 -2.72
CA GLY A 398 -13.71 11.09 -4.17
C GLY A 398 -12.50 10.63 -4.95
N GLN A 399 -11.38 10.32 -4.30
CA GLN A 399 -10.16 9.82 -4.93
C GLN A 399 -9.46 8.80 -4.03
N PRO A 400 -8.80 7.77 -4.58
CA PRO A 400 -7.82 6.99 -3.81
C PRO A 400 -6.65 7.88 -3.38
N THR A 401 -6.04 7.57 -2.24
CA THR A 401 -4.92 8.36 -1.71
C THR A 401 -3.65 7.53 -1.63
N VAL A 402 -2.52 8.14 -2.03
CA VAL A 402 -1.18 7.59 -1.78
C VAL A 402 -0.40 8.54 -0.87
N ILE A 403 0.25 7.97 0.13
CA ILE A 403 1.21 8.66 1.00
C ILE A 403 2.61 8.21 0.58
N LEU A 404 3.43 9.13 0.10
CA LEU A 404 4.83 8.88 -0.24
C LEU A 404 5.69 9.22 0.98
N ALA A 405 6.01 8.20 1.78
CA ALA A 405 6.67 8.37 3.07
C ALA A 405 8.18 8.16 2.95
N HIS A 406 8.96 9.23 3.01
CA HIS A 406 10.42 9.16 3.00
C HIS A 406 10.94 8.61 4.31
N THR A 407 11.73 7.53 4.24
CA THR A 407 12.35 6.86 5.38
C THR A 407 13.84 6.61 5.15
N LYS A 408 14.52 6.02 6.13
CA LYS A 408 15.91 5.55 6.00
C LYS A 408 15.92 4.03 6.12
N LYS A 409 16.43 3.31 5.12
CA LYS A 409 16.58 1.86 5.20
C LYS A 409 17.53 1.47 6.33
N GLY A 410 17.13 0.51 7.17
CA GLY A 410 17.90 0.14 8.35
C GLY A 410 17.97 1.25 9.41
N TYR A 411 16.92 2.07 9.53
CA TYR A 411 16.85 3.15 10.51
C TYR A 411 17.18 2.66 11.92
N GLY A 412 18.12 3.34 12.57
CA GLY A 412 18.60 3.00 13.90
C GLY A 412 19.76 2.01 13.94
N MET A 413 20.12 1.35 12.84
CA MET A 413 21.25 0.39 12.79
C MET A 413 22.63 1.10 12.78
N GLY A 414 22.67 2.42 12.86
CA GLY A 414 23.89 3.20 12.95
C GLY A 414 24.93 2.84 11.87
N ASN A 415 26.18 2.85 12.27
CA ASN A 415 27.30 2.49 11.40
C ASN A 415 27.29 1.02 10.93
N ALA A 416 26.54 0.14 11.59
CA ALA A 416 26.45 -1.26 11.20
C ALA A 416 25.61 -1.49 9.92
N GLY A 417 24.61 -0.63 9.65
CA GLY A 417 23.71 -0.92 8.53
C GLY A 417 22.87 0.24 7.99
N GLN A 418 22.71 1.38 8.68
CA GLN A 418 21.77 2.42 8.23
C GLN A 418 22.21 3.02 6.89
N GLY A 419 21.33 2.94 5.87
CA GLY A 419 21.55 3.55 4.56
C GLY A 419 22.67 2.95 3.70
N LYS A 420 23.38 1.92 4.17
CA LYS A 420 24.49 1.30 3.43
C LYS A 420 24.00 0.44 2.28
N MET A 421 24.81 0.23 1.25
CA MET A 421 24.52 -0.68 0.13
C MET A 421 24.25 -2.11 0.60
N THR A 422 24.95 -2.57 1.64
CA THR A 422 24.80 -3.91 2.23
C THR A 422 23.62 -4.04 3.19
N THR A 423 22.90 -2.99 3.49
CA THR A 423 21.84 -2.95 4.52
C THR A 423 20.73 -3.98 4.28
N HIS A 424 20.35 -4.20 3.04
CA HIS A 424 19.29 -5.17 2.72
C HIS A 424 19.68 -6.60 3.12
N SER A 425 20.95 -6.97 2.94
CA SER A 425 21.47 -8.29 3.25
C SER A 425 21.95 -8.45 4.70
N GLN A 426 21.84 -7.39 5.51
CA GLN A 426 22.28 -7.41 6.91
C GLN A 426 21.34 -8.31 7.73
N LYS A 427 21.89 -9.42 8.23
CA LYS A 427 21.16 -10.42 9.01
C LYS A 427 21.66 -10.57 10.43
N LYS A 428 22.85 -10.03 10.70
CA LYS A 428 23.53 -10.08 11.99
C LYS A 428 24.17 -8.74 12.30
N LEU A 429 24.23 -8.41 13.58
CA LEU A 429 24.96 -7.27 14.12
C LEU A 429 25.99 -7.84 15.11
N ASP A 430 27.16 -7.22 15.19
CA ASP A 430 28.12 -7.55 16.22
C ASP A 430 27.68 -6.98 17.59
N ASP A 431 28.36 -7.39 18.65
CA ASP A 431 28.05 -7.01 20.03
C ASP A 431 28.01 -5.50 20.24
N GLU A 432 28.93 -4.77 19.61
CA GLU A 432 29.03 -3.31 19.73
C GLU A 432 27.83 -2.63 19.05
N ALA A 433 27.47 -3.07 17.85
CA ALA A 433 26.31 -2.58 17.12
C ALA A 433 24.98 -2.88 17.84
N LEU A 434 24.86 -4.03 18.50
CA LEU A 434 23.69 -4.38 19.30
C LEU A 434 23.54 -3.46 20.52
N ILE A 435 24.66 -3.13 21.19
CA ILE A 435 24.67 -2.17 22.32
C ILE A 435 24.33 -0.77 21.81
N GLU A 436 24.94 -0.33 20.69
CA GLU A 436 24.63 0.97 20.07
C GLU A 436 23.14 1.08 19.73
N TYR A 437 22.57 0.04 19.11
CA TYR A 437 21.15 -0.02 18.78
C TYR A 437 20.26 0.09 20.02
N ARG A 438 20.56 -0.70 21.07
CA ARG A 438 19.87 -0.63 22.35
C ARG A 438 19.90 0.78 22.95
N ASN A 439 21.09 1.42 22.94
CA ASN A 439 21.28 2.75 23.49
C ASN A 439 20.52 3.82 22.68
N ARG A 440 20.55 3.72 21.34
CA ARG A 440 19.86 4.66 20.46
C ARG A 440 18.36 4.72 20.71
N PHE A 441 17.76 3.58 20.99
CA PHE A 441 16.32 3.45 21.25
C PHE A 441 15.97 3.38 22.73
N ASN A 442 16.95 3.62 23.62
CA ASN A 442 16.79 3.58 25.08
C ASN A 442 16.02 2.33 25.55
N LEU A 443 16.41 1.16 25.02
CA LEU A 443 15.74 -0.10 25.35
C LEU A 443 16.15 -0.56 26.76
N PRO A 444 15.21 -1.09 27.57
CA PRO A 444 15.45 -1.51 28.94
C PRO A 444 16.12 -2.90 29.02
N LEU A 445 17.29 -3.04 28.39
CA LEU A 445 18.07 -4.27 28.33
C LEU A 445 19.47 -4.04 28.90
N THR A 446 20.02 -5.03 29.62
CA THR A 446 21.44 -5.03 29.97
C THR A 446 22.30 -5.31 28.75
N ASP A 447 23.63 -5.09 28.86
CA ASP A 447 24.56 -5.39 27.76
C ASP A 447 24.51 -6.89 27.40
N GLU A 448 24.46 -7.78 28.41
CA GLU A 448 24.38 -9.23 28.22
C GLU A 448 23.06 -9.63 27.53
N GLN A 449 21.95 -8.98 27.92
CA GLN A 449 20.65 -9.23 27.31
C GLN A 449 20.60 -8.76 25.84
N ALA A 450 21.23 -7.62 25.55
CA ALA A 450 21.33 -7.13 24.18
C ALA A 450 22.19 -8.05 23.31
N LYS A 451 23.38 -8.44 23.78
CA LYS A 451 24.29 -9.37 23.09
C LYS A 451 23.66 -10.75 22.86
N SER A 452 22.87 -11.24 23.81
CA SER A 452 22.15 -12.52 23.68
C SER A 452 20.86 -12.41 22.87
N LEU A 453 20.57 -11.25 22.26
CA LEU A 453 19.37 -10.99 21.49
C LEU A 453 18.08 -11.39 22.23
N LYS A 454 18.03 -11.08 23.54
CA LYS A 454 16.88 -11.44 24.37
C LYS A 454 15.63 -10.72 23.88
N PHE A 455 14.54 -11.46 23.64
CA PHE A 455 13.23 -10.86 23.40
C PHE A 455 12.78 -10.06 24.62
N PHE A 456 12.17 -8.93 24.39
CA PHE A 456 11.71 -8.08 25.48
C PHE A 456 10.24 -7.73 25.32
N LYS A 457 9.50 -7.97 26.38
CA LYS A 457 8.10 -7.58 26.52
C LYS A 457 7.96 -6.87 27.88
N PRO A 458 7.38 -5.66 27.92
CA PRO A 458 7.05 -4.99 29.18
C PRO A 458 6.13 -5.84 30.05
N GLU A 459 6.05 -5.49 31.34
CA GLU A 459 5.10 -6.12 32.25
C GLU A 459 3.65 -5.89 31.78
N GLU A 460 2.80 -6.90 31.95
CA GLU A 460 1.39 -6.87 31.51
C GLU A 460 0.59 -5.70 32.15
N SER A 461 0.96 -5.31 33.37
CA SER A 461 0.38 -4.17 34.10
C SER A 461 1.06 -2.83 33.79
N GLY A 462 2.12 -2.85 32.98
CA GLY A 462 2.88 -1.65 32.64
C GLY A 462 2.11 -0.69 31.70
N PRO A 463 2.50 0.58 31.69
CA PRO A 463 1.78 1.61 30.90
C PRO A 463 1.81 1.30 29.42
N GLU A 464 2.89 0.75 28.88
CA GLU A 464 3.04 0.47 27.46
C GLU A 464 2.03 -0.57 26.96
N LEU A 465 1.95 -1.72 27.65
CA LEU A 465 1.02 -2.78 27.24
C LEU A 465 -0.44 -2.44 27.55
N LYS A 466 -0.68 -1.66 28.60
CA LYS A 466 -2.01 -1.13 28.88
C LYS A 466 -2.46 -0.21 27.76
N TYR A 467 -1.64 0.77 27.37
CA TYR A 467 -1.90 1.69 26.27
C TYR A 467 -2.15 0.93 24.96
N LEU A 468 -1.26 0.03 24.59
CA LEU A 468 -1.36 -0.78 23.37
C LEU A 468 -2.71 -1.54 23.31
N LYS A 469 -3.11 -2.17 24.41
CA LYS A 469 -4.39 -2.90 24.50
C LYS A 469 -5.59 -1.96 24.38
N GLU A 470 -5.54 -0.80 25.03
CA GLU A 470 -6.60 0.22 24.96
C GLU A 470 -6.80 0.73 23.52
N GLN A 471 -5.71 1.05 22.81
CA GLN A 471 -5.80 1.47 21.41
C GLN A 471 -6.39 0.36 20.51
N ARG A 472 -5.97 -0.88 20.70
CA ARG A 472 -6.54 -1.99 19.93
C ARG A 472 -8.01 -2.26 20.24
N ILE A 473 -8.44 -2.09 21.49
CA ILE A 473 -9.86 -2.19 21.88
C ILE A 473 -10.67 -1.09 21.19
N LYS A 474 -10.19 0.15 21.18
CA LYS A 474 -10.85 1.27 20.47
C LYS A 474 -11.03 0.99 18.98
N LEU A 475 -10.08 0.29 18.36
CA LEU A 475 -10.09 -0.07 16.94
C LEU A 475 -10.70 -1.47 16.66
N GLY A 476 -11.43 -2.02 17.63
CA GLY A 476 -12.23 -3.25 17.46
C GLY A 476 -11.44 -4.56 17.56
N GLY A 477 -10.18 -4.53 17.99
CA GLY A 477 -9.38 -5.73 18.24
C GLY A 477 -8.06 -5.80 17.49
N GLN A 478 -7.52 -7.00 17.40
CA GLN A 478 -6.16 -7.27 16.91
C GLN A 478 -6.13 -7.49 15.39
N LEU A 479 -5.04 -7.06 14.75
CA LEU A 479 -4.69 -7.29 13.35
C LEU A 479 -3.21 -7.71 13.23
N PRO A 480 -2.82 -8.48 12.17
CA PRO A 480 -3.70 -9.12 11.19
C PRO A 480 -4.55 -10.22 11.82
N ARG A 481 -5.69 -10.47 11.24
CA ARG A 481 -6.59 -11.56 11.64
C ARG A 481 -7.33 -12.06 10.41
N ARG A 482 -7.36 -13.39 10.23
CA ARG A 482 -8.11 -14.03 9.17
C ARG A 482 -9.25 -14.86 9.75
N TYR A 483 -10.39 -14.81 9.08
CA TYR A 483 -11.54 -15.61 9.42
C TYR A 483 -11.72 -16.73 8.39
N SER A 484 -11.92 -17.96 8.84
CA SER A 484 -12.03 -19.13 7.96
C SER A 484 -13.49 -19.59 7.74
N ALA A 485 -14.42 -19.07 8.52
CA ALA A 485 -15.82 -19.45 8.49
C ALA A 485 -16.75 -18.29 8.10
N CYS A 486 -17.80 -18.62 7.36
CA CYS A 486 -18.93 -17.75 7.02
C CYS A 486 -20.21 -18.58 6.95
N GLU A 487 -21.35 -17.93 6.68
CA GLU A 487 -22.61 -18.64 6.41
C GLU A 487 -22.46 -19.60 5.23
N LYS A 488 -22.99 -20.79 5.38
CA LYS A 488 -22.97 -21.81 4.31
C LYS A 488 -23.90 -21.38 3.18
N ILE A 489 -23.47 -21.65 1.95
CA ILE A 489 -24.31 -21.51 0.77
C ILE A 489 -25.23 -22.73 0.68
N SER A 490 -26.52 -22.48 0.50
CA SER A 490 -27.48 -23.55 0.15
C SER A 490 -27.27 -23.93 -1.30
N VAL A 491 -26.86 -25.17 -1.53
CA VAL A 491 -26.64 -25.70 -2.89
C VAL A 491 -27.97 -26.18 -3.44
N PRO A 492 -28.36 -25.76 -4.68
CA PRO A 492 -29.56 -26.27 -5.34
C PRO A 492 -29.50 -27.77 -5.55
N ASP A 493 -30.68 -28.42 -5.60
CA ASP A 493 -30.76 -29.82 -5.95
C ASP A 493 -30.24 -30.07 -7.37
N ILE A 494 -29.42 -31.09 -7.55
CA ILE A 494 -28.83 -31.45 -8.84
C ILE A 494 -29.89 -31.73 -9.90
N GLN A 495 -31.07 -32.20 -9.50
CA GLN A 495 -32.22 -32.45 -10.41
C GLN A 495 -32.66 -31.15 -11.13
N SER A 496 -32.47 -29.99 -10.52
CA SER A 496 -32.73 -28.69 -11.13
C SER A 496 -31.88 -28.44 -12.37
N TYR A 497 -30.78 -29.16 -12.52
CA TYR A 497 -29.83 -29.06 -13.64
C TYR A 497 -29.87 -30.29 -14.57
N ALA A 498 -30.85 -31.19 -14.41
CA ALA A 498 -30.98 -32.40 -15.23
C ALA A 498 -31.04 -32.09 -16.75
N ALA A 499 -31.63 -30.94 -17.13
CA ALA A 499 -31.70 -30.51 -18.51
C ALA A 499 -30.30 -30.20 -19.15
N PHE A 500 -29.28 -30.04 -18.34
CA PHE A 500 -27.87 -29.83 -18.77
C PHE A 500 -27.05 -31.11 -18.70
N ALA A 501 -27.66 -32.23 -18.27
CA ALA A 501 -27.03 -33.55 -18.29
C ALA A 501 -26.69 -33.95 -19.74
N ILE A 502 -25.55 -34.55 -19.90
CA ILE A 502 -24.74 -34.72 -21.11
C ILE A 502 -25.38 -35.67 -22.16
N LYS A 503 -26.60 -35.41 -22.56
CA LYS A 503 -27.12 -35.98 -23.80
C LYS A 503 -27.44 -34.82 -24.73
N ALA A 504 -26.44 -34.44 -25.55
CA ALA A 504 -26.63 -33.43 -26.58
C ALA A 504 -27.55 -33.95 -27.71
N GLU A 505 -27.86 -35.23 -27.72
CA GLU A 505 -28.60 -35.96 -28.76
C GLU A 505 -28.09 -35.55 -30.15
N GLU A 506 -28.83 -34.82 -30.94
CA GLU A 506 -28.41 -34.39 -32.27
C GLU A 506 -27.93 -32.94 -32.35
N LYS A 507 -27.76 -32.27 -31.20
CA LYS A 507 -27.31 -30.84 -31.18
C LYS A 507 -25.84 -30.73 -30.87
N GLU A 508 -25.07 -30.26 -31.86
CA GLU A 508 -23.69 -29.85 -31.62
C GLU A 508 -23.64 -28.61 -30.74
N MET A 509 -22.88 -28.68 -29.66
CA MET A 509 -22.69 -27.58 -28.73
C MET A 509 -21.28 -27.67 -28.12
N SER A 510 -20.58 -26.53 -28.09
CA SER A 510 -19.31 -26.47 -27.37
C SER A 510 -19.53 -26.59 -25.86
N THR A 511 -18.54 -27.12 -25.14
CA THR A 511 -18.59 -27.22 -23.67
C THR A 511 -18.69 -25.83 -23.02
N THR A 512 -18.08 -24.81 -23.58
CA THR A 512 -18.20 -23.40 -23.14
C THR A 512 -19.65 -22.92 -23.22
N MET A 513 -20.34 -23.17 -24.35
CA MET A 513 -21.74 -22.78 -24.52
C MET A 513 -22.68 -23.54 -23.57
N ALA A 514 -22.42 -24.82 -23.33
CA ALA A 514 -23.17 -25.63 -22.34
C ALA A 514 -22.99 -25.04 -20.94
N PHE A 515 -21.76 -24.71 -20.56
CA PHE A 515 -21.45 -24.08 -19.29
C PHE A 515 -22.15 -22.71 -19.13
N VAL A 516 -22.07 -21.84 -20.14
CA VAL A 516 -22.71 -20.51 -20.11
C VAL A 516 -24.22 -20.59 -19.95
N ARG A 517 -24.86 -21.56 -20.60
CA ARG A 517 -26.30 -21.82 -20.40
C ARG A 517 -26.63 -22.26 -18.96
N MET A 518 -25.82 -23.13 -18.39
CA MET A 518 -25.93 -23.55 -17.01
C MET A 518 -25.70 -22.36 -16.04
N LEU A 519 -24.69 -21.54 -16.31
CA LEU A 519 -24.41 -20.30 -15.54
C LEU A 519 -25.60 -19.33 -15.58
N GLY A 520 -26.20 -19.13 -16.78
CA GLY A 520 -27.40 -18.31 -16.94
C GLY A 520 -28.63 -18.86 -16.17
N ASN A 521 -28.71 -20.17 -15.97
CA ASN A 521 -29.71 -20.76 -15.11
C ASN A 521 -29.40 -20.57 -13.62
N LEU A 522 -28.14 -20.74 -13.23
CA LEU A 522 -27.66 -20.53 -11.86
C LEU A 522 -27.90 -19.08 -11.39
N LEU A 523 -27.70 -18.12 -12.27
CA LEU A 523 -27.97 -16.70 -12.01
C LEU A 523 -29.45 -16.38 -11.71
N LYS A 524 -30.37 -17.25 -12.11
CA LYS A 524 -31.83 -17.15 -11.83
C LYS A 524 -32.24 -17.81 -10.52
N ASP A 525 -31.36 -18.58 -9.89
CA ASP A 525 -31.65 -19.22 -8.62
C ASP A 525 -31.94 -18.19 -7.53
N LYS A 526 -33.05 -18.33 -6.81
CA LYS A 526 -33.50 -17.36 -5.81
C LYS A 526 -32.59 -17.29 -4.58
N GLY A 527 -31.95 -18.42 -4.21
CA GLY A 527 -31.07 -18.48 -3.04
C GLY A 527 -29.62 -18.19 -3.35
N LEU A 528 -29.16 -18.57 -4.52
CA LEU A 528 -27.74 -18.55 -4.89
C LEU A 528 -27.41 -17.50 -5.94
N GLY A 529 -28.34 -17.19 -6.84
CA GLY A 529 -28.07 -16.36 -8.02
C GLY A 529 -27.43 -15.02 -7.73
N ALA A 530 -27.86 -14.33 -6.65
CA ALA A 530 -27.28 -13.06 -6.24
C ALA A 530 -25.80 -13.15 -5.80
N LYS A 531 -25.32 -14.34 -5.44
CA LYS A 531 -23.95 -14.62 -4.99
C LYS A 531 -23.02 -15.05 -6.13
N VAL A 532 -23.56 -15.34 -7.30
CA VAL A 532 -22.80 -15.72 -8.50
C VAL A 532 -22.15 -14.49 -9.11
N VAL A 533 -20.86 -14.53 -9.38
CA VAL A 533 -20.08 -13.41 -9.95
C VAL A 533 -19.40 -13.89 -11.24
N PRO A 534 -19.99 -13.64 -12.41
CA PRO A 534 -19.29 -13.85 -13.68
C PRO A 534 -18.20 -12.78 -13.86
N ILE A 535 -16.99 -13.21 -14.23
CA ILE A 535 -15.85 -12.32 -14.44
C ILE A 535 -15.29 -12.58 -15.84
N VAL A 536 -15.05 -11.54 -16.59
CA VAL A 536 -14.57 -11.60 -17.97
C VAL A 536 -13.53 -10.53 -18.25
N ALA A 537 -12.64 -10.83 -19.19
CA ALA A 537 -11.61 -9.91 -19.70
C ALA A 537 -11.87 -9.60 -21.18
N ASP A 538 -12.96 -8.85 -21.46
CA ASP A 538 -13.42 -8.42 -22.79
C ASP A 538 -13.78 -9.59 -23.75
N GLU A 539 -14.09 -10.78 -23.24
CA GLU A 539 -14.30 -11.98 -24.05
C GLU A 539 -15.72 -12.57 -23.92
N ALA A 540 -16.63 -11.83 -23.27
CA ALA A 540 -17.97 -12.32 -22.99
C ALA A 540 -18.75 -12.72 -24.25
N ARG A 541 -18.65 -11.95 -25.35
CA ARG A 541 -19.32 -12.27 -26.61
C ARG A 541 -18.72 -13.52 -27.25
N THR A 542 -17.41 -13.68 -27.20
CA THR A 542 -16.70 -14.86 -27.74
C THR A 542 -17.08 -16.14 -27.01
N PHE A 543 -17.24 -16.06 -25.68
CA PHE A 543 -17.68 -17.20 -24.87
C PHE A 543 -19.20 -17.41 -24.86
N GLY A 544 -19.97 -16.62 -25.62
CA GLY A 544 -21.43 -16.73 -25.71
C GLY A 544 -22.19 -16.19 -24.50
N MET A 545 -21.55 -15.31 -23.72
CA MET A 545 -22.13 -14.72 -22.49
C MET A 545 -22.93 -13.43 -22.76
N ALA A 546 -23.03 -12.94 -24.00
CA ALA A 546 -23.65 -11.66 -24.32
C ALA A 546 -25.13 -11.56 -23.86
N ASN A 547 -25.87 -12.66 -23.82
CA ASN A 547 -27.22 -12.68 -23.28
C ASN A 547 -27.31 -12.38 -21.78
N LEU A 548 -26.21 -12.58 -21.05
CA LEU A 548 -26.14 -12.26 -19.63
C LEU A 548 -26.10 -10.75 -19.37
N PHE A 549 -25.65 -9.94 -20.34
CA PHE A 549 -25.66 -8.46 -20.23
C PHE A 549 -27.07 -7.95 -19.93
N LYS A 550 -28.06 -8.44 -20.65
CA LYS A 550 -29.46 -8.07 -20.42
C LYS A 550 -30.01 -8.68 -19.14
N GLN A 551 -29.61 -9.90 -18.82
CA GLN A 551 -30.14 -10.64 -17.67
C GLN A 551 -29.71 -10.03 -16.32
N VAL A 552 -28.42 -9.75 -16.16
CA VAL A 552 -27.84 -9.36 -14.85
C VAL A 552 -27.02 -8.07 -14.91
N GLY A 553 -26.70 -7.55 -16.11
CA GLY A 553 -25.94 -6.33 -16.30
C GLY A 553 -24.44 -6.45 -15.97
N ILE A 554 -23.67 -5.57 -16.57
CA ILE A 554 -22.26 -5.32 -16.23
C ILE A 554 -22.23 -4.30 -15.10
N TYR A 555 -21.43 -4.54 -14.08
CA TYR A 555 -21.24 -3.60 -12.98
C TYR A 555 -20.54 -2.33 -13.44
N SER A 556 -21.13 -1.20 -13.12
CA SER A 556 -20.54 0.12 -13.30
C SER A 556 -20.86 0.99 -12.09
N SER A 557 -19.83 1.48 -11.40
CA SER A 557 -19.97 2.33 -10.19
C SER A 557 -20.69 3.67 -10.45
N VAL A 558 -20.93 4.02 -11.71
CA VAL A 558 -21.66 5.24 -12.13
C VAL A 558 -22.93 4.93 -12.93
N GLY A 559 -23.27 3.65 -13.09
CA GLY A 559 -24.35 3.21 -13.98
C GLY A 559 -24.05 3.47 -15.45
N GLN A 560 -25.07 3.38 -16.29
CA GLN A 560 -24.96 3.64 -17.73
C GLN A 560 -25.39 5.08 -18.04
N ARG A 561 -24.48 5.89 -18.58
CA ARG A 561 -24.69 7.31 -18.89
C ARG A 561 -24.84 7.61 -20.37
N TYR A 562 -25.00 6.58 -21.19
CA TYR A 562 -25.16 6.65 -22.63
C TYR A 562 -26.17 5.62 -23.09
N GLU A 563 -26.72 5.81 -24.28
CA GLU A 563 -27.56 4.85 -24.98
C GLU A 563 -26.66 3.96 -25.84
N PRO A 564 -26.63 2.63 -25.62
CA PRO A 564 -25.80 1.75 -26.44
C PRO A 564 -26.35 1.66 -27.85
N GLU A 565 -25.45 1.54 -28.82
CA GLU A 565 -25.86 1.51 -30.26
C GLU A 565 -26.73 0.31 -30.60
N ASP A 566 -26.57 -0.79 -29.85
CA ASP A 566 -27.31 -2.04 -30.03
C ASP A 566 -28.61 -2.11 -29.18
N ILE A 567 -29.14 -0.95 -28.75
CA ILE A 567 -30.37 -0.87 -27.95
C ILE A 567 -31.53 -1.55 -28.68
N GLY A 568 -32.32 -2.34 -27.99
CA GLY A 568 -33.38 -3.13 -28.54
C GLY A 568 -32.96 -4.48 -29.10
N SER A 569 -31.67 -4.75 -29.27
CA SER A 569 -31.13 -6.07 -29.55
C SER A 569 -31.38 -7.04 -28.38
N VAL A 570 -31.50 -8.32 -28.71
CA VAL A 570 -31.58 -9.39 -27.67
C VAL A 570 -30.29 -9.47 -26.86
N LEU A 571 -29.16 -9.08 -27.47
CA LEU A 571 -27.82 -9.13 -26.89
C LEU A 571 -27.29 -7.74 -26.55
N SER A 572 -28.18 -6.74 -26.32
CA SER A 572 -27.77 -5.36 -26.07
C SER A 572 -26.85 -5.24 -24.83
N TYR A 573 -25.85 -4.40 -24.99
CA TYR A 573 -24.92 -4.07 -23.93
C TYR A 573 -25.60 -3.28 -22.81
N ARG A 574 -25.39 -3.68 -21.56
CA ARG A 574 -26.02 -3.02 -20.41
C ARG A 574 -25.07 -2.91 -19.24
N GLU A 575 -24.82 -1.70 -18.80
CA GLU A 575 -24.15 -1.37 -17.54
C GLU A 575 -25.19 -0.97 -16.47
N ALA A 576 -24.90 -1.27 -15.20
CA ALA A 576 -25.78 -0.92 -14.10
C ALA A 576 -24.99 -0.85 -12.77
N LEU A 577 -25.43 0.01 -11.83
CA LEU A 577 -24.89 0.06 -10.47
C LEU A 577 -25.02 -1.29 -9.75
N ASP A 578 -26.12 -1.98 -9.95
CA ASP A 578 -26.39 -3.30 -9.40
C ASP A 578 -25.99 -4.43 -10.36
N GLY A 579 -25.24 -4.12 -11.42
CA GLY A 579 -24.73 -5.09 -12.37
C GLY A 579 -23.93 -6.18 -11.69
N GLN A 580 -24.05 -7.41 -12.21
CA GLN A 580 -23.49 -8.59 -11.56
C GLN A 580 -22.20 -9.08 -12.20
N ILE A 581 -22.00 -8.79 -13.50
CA ILE A 581 -20.80 -9.16 -14.24
C ILE A 581 -19.69 -8.15 -13.93
N LEU A 582 -18.51 -8.65 -13.55
CA LEU A 582 -17.29 -7.83 -13.49
C LEU A 582 -16.56 -7.95 -14.83
N GLU A 583 -16.60 -6.86 -15.61
CA GLU A 583 -15.91 -6.72 -16.88
C GLU A 583 -14.63 -5.91 -16.66
N GLU A 584 -13.48 -6.53 -16.93
CA GLU A 584 -12.19 -5.95 -16.57
C GLU A 584 -11.40 -5.37 -17.78
N GLY A 585 -12.04 -5.32 -18.94
CA GLY A 585 -11.36 -4.98 -20.19
C GLY A 585 -10.30 -6.04 -20.54
N ILE A 586 -9.40 -5.73 -21.46
CA ILE A 586 -8.34 -6.66 -21.90
C ILE A 586 -7.25 -6.71 -20.81
N SER A 587 -7.59 -7.30 -19.67
CA SER A 587 -6.70 -7.40 -18.50
C SER A 587 -6.94 -8.69 -17.72
N GLU A 588 -6.17 -9.72 -18.01
CA GLU A 588 -6.23 -10.98 -17.25
C GLU A 588 -5.74 -10.77 -15.80
N ALA A 589 -4.75 -9.89 -15.58
CA ALA A 589 -4.29 -9.53 -14.24
C ALA A 589 -5.41 -8.86 -13.41
N GLY A 590 -6.19 -7.97 -14.00
CA GLY A 590 -7.37 -7.37 -13.38
C GLY A 590 -8.46 -8.40 -13.12
N ALA A 591 -8.75 -9.27 -14.08
CA ALA A 591 -9.78 -10.28 -13.96
C ALA A 591 -9.48 -11.30 -12.84
N ILE A 592 -8.23 -11.77 -12.71
CA ILE A 592 -7.84 -12.67 -11.61
C ILE A 592 -7.83 -11.95 -10.26
N ALA A 593 -7.49 -10.67 -10.20
CA ALA A 593 -7.56 -9.88 -8.97
C ALA A 593 -9.01 -9.66 -8.51
N SER A 594 -9.93 -9.35 -9.43
CA SER A 594 -11.39 -9.33 -9.19
C SER A 594 -11.90 -10.68 -8.71
N TRP A 595 -11.48 -11.75 -9.40
CA TRP A 595 -11.86 -13.10 -9.02
C TRP A 595 -11.38 -13.45 -7.61
N THR A 596 -10.14 -13.10 -7.26
CA THR A 596 -9.56 -13.33 -5.94
C THR A 596 -10.33 -12.56 -4.86
N ALA A 597 -10.68 -11.30 -5.10
CA ALA A 597 -11.49 -10.51 -4.18
C ALA A 597 -12.86 -11.15 -3.90
N ALA A 598 -13.55 -11.62 -4.95
CA ALA A 598 -14.81 -12.33 -4.83
C ALA A 598 -14.65 -13.72 -4.17
N ALA A 599 -13.63 -14.48 -4.58
CA ALA A 599 -13.36 -15.84 -4.10
C ALA A 599 -12.93 -15.92 -2.63
N THR A 600 -12.39 -14.82 -2.10
CA THR A 600 -11.99 -14.71 -0.68
C THR A 600 -12.99 -13.95 0.18
N SER A 601 -14.09 -13.51 -0.40
CA SER A 601 -15.15 -12.73 0.27
C SER A 601 -15.69 -13.40 1.54
N TYR A 602 -15.75 -14.74 1.56
CA TYR A 602 -16.15 -15.51 2.74
C TYR A 602 -15.28 -15.20 3.97
N SER A 603 -13.99 -14.97 3.76
CA SER A 603 -13.00 -14.67 4.80
C SER A 603 -12.91 -13.17 5.06
N VAL A 604 -12.86 -12.37 3.99
CA VAL A 604 -12.61 -10.91 4.04
C VAL A 604 -13.86 -10.13 4.45
N HIS A 605 -15.04 -10.61 4.05
CA HIS A 605 -16.31 -9.90 4.23
C HIS A 605 -17.36 -10.71 5.01
N GLY A 606 -17.10 -11.99 5.31
CA GLY A 606 -18.05 -12.85 6.00
C GLY A 606 -19.23 -13.30 5.14
N ILE A 607 -19.23 -12.98 3.85
CA ILE A 607 -20.23 -13.40 2.87
C ILE A 607 -19.58 -14.25 1.77
N ALA A 608 -20.07 -15.47 1.58
CA ALA A 608 -19.57 -16.32 0.52
C ALA A 608 -20.12 -15.89 -0.84
N MET A 609 -19.24 -15.73 -1.82
CA MET A 609 -19.56 -15.48 -3.21
C MET A 609 -19.09 -16.66 -4.07
N LEU A 610 -19.63 -16.78 -5.27
CA LEU A 610 -19.32 -17.82 -6.24
C LEU A 610 -18.81 -17.19 -7.54
N PRO A 611 -17.54 -16.83 -7.62
CA PRO A 611 -16.96 -16.25 -8.82
C PRO A 611 -16.63 -17.34 -9.86
N PHE A 612 -16.90 -16.99 -11.12
CA PHE A 612 -16.55 -17.76 -12.30
C PHE A 612 -15.73 -16.86 -13.23
N TYR A 613 -14.45 -17.17 -13.40
CA TYR A 613 -13.63 -16.48 -14.38
C TYR A 613 -13.33 -17.42 -15.55
N ILE A 614 -13.81 -17.03 -16.74
CA ILE A 614 -13.57 -17.73 -17.99
C ILE A 614 -12.46 -16.98 -18.74
N TYR A 615 -11.44 -17.71 -19.16
CA TYR A 615 -10.29 -17.16 -19.89
C TYR A 615 -9.77 -18.13 -20.93
N TYR A 616 -9.04 -17.63 -21.91
CA TYR A 616 -8.27 -18.50 -22.78
C TYR A 616 -7.17 -19.20 -21.98
N SER A 617 -7.14 -20.53 -22.00
CA SER A 617 -6.23 -21.37 -21.20
C SER A 617 -4.77 -20.95 -21.31
N MET A 618 -4.34 -20.59 -22.53
CA MET A 618 -3.00 -20.12 -22.81
C MET A 618 -2.64 -18.84 -22.02
N PHE A 619 -3.53 -17.87 -21.95
CA PHE A 619 -3.24 -16.59 -21.31
C PHE A 619 -3.41 -16.66 -19.78
N GLY A 620 -4.29 -17.52 -19.27
CA GLY A 620 -4.51 -17.73 -17.87
C GLY A 620 -3.23 -18.20 -17.16
N PHE A 621 -2.76 -19.39 -17.45
CA PHE A 621 -1.61 -19.96 -16.76
C PHE A 621 -0.27 -19.29 -17.09
N GLN A 622 -0.10 -18.78 -18.32
CA GLN A 622 1.15 -18.13 -18.73
C GLN A 622 1.28 -16.70 -18.20
N ARG A 623 0.19 -15.93 -18.20
CA ARG A 623 0.21 -14.51 -17.87
C ARG A 623 -0.09 -14.22 -16.41
N ILE A 624 -0.91 -15.02 -15.74
CA ILE A 624 -1.41 -14.79 -14.38
C ILE A 624 -1.10 -15.94 -13.42
N GLY A 625 -0.13 -16.78 -13.72
CA GLY A 625 0.23 -17.93 -12.90
C GLY A 625 0.58 -17.55 -11.47
N ASP A 626 1.33 -16.48 -11.27
CA ASP A 626 1.71 -15.97 -9.95
C ASP A 626 0.48 -15.51 -9.14
N ALA A 627 -0.44 -14.79 -9.76
CA ALA A 627 -1.70 -14.38 -9.12
C ALA A 627 -2.59 -15.59 -8.76
N ILE A 628 -2.59 -16.65 -9.57
CA ILE A 628 -3.28 -17.91 -9.26
C ILE A 628 -2.66 -18.57 -8.02
N TRP A 629 -1.32 -18.61 -7.93
CA TRP A 629 -0.61 -19.09 -6.74
C TRP A 629 -0.96 -18.28 -5.50
N ALA A 630 -0.96 -16.95 -5.60
CA ALA A 630 -1.35 -16.07 -4.50
C ALA A 630 -2.81 -16.28 -4.06
N ALA A 631 -3.72 -16.50 -5.01
CA ALA A 631 -5.11 -16.82 -4.73
C ALA A 631 -5.26 -18.17 -4.01
N ALA A 632 -4.49 -19.18 -4.43
CA ALA A 632 -4.46 -20.49 -3.76
C ALA A 632 -3.93 -20.39 -2.34
N ASP A 633 -2.85 -19.62 -2.12
CA ASP A 633 -2.32 -19.33 -0.79
C ASP A 633 -3.36 -18.64 0.09
N GLN A 634 -4.12 -17.70 -0.45
CA GLN A 634 -5.22 -17.00 0.23
C GLN A 634 -6.44 -17.90 0.47
N ARG A 635 -6.41 -19.15 0.02
CA ARG A 635 -7.52 -20.13 0.10
C ARG A 635 -8.78 -19.62 -0.59
N ALA A 636 -8.63 -19.05 -1.78
CA ALA A 636 -9.72 -18.60 -2.62
C ALA A 636 -10.68 -19.74 -2.99
N ARG A 637 -11.96 -19.43 -3.10
CA ARG A 637 -13.06 -20.39 -3.41
C ARG A 637 -13.84 -19.91 -4.61
N GLY A 638 -13.75 -20.62 -5.72
CA GLY A 638 -14.41 -20.23 -6.96
C GLY A 638 -13.96 -21.12 -8.13
N PHE A 639 -14.30 -20.71 -9.34
CA PHE A 639 -14.05 -21.48 -10.54
C PHE A 639 -13.21 -20.68 -11.53
N LEU A 640 -12.08 -21.26 -11.94
CA LEU A 640 -11.24 -20.80 -13.01
C LEU A 640 -11.44 -21.74 -14.21
N LEU A 641 -11.91 -21.21 -15.32
CA LEU A 641 -12.39 -21.98 -16.46
C LEU A 641 -11.56 -21.66 -17.71
N GLY A 642 -10.60 -22.54 -18.01
CA GLY A 642 -9.80 -22.43 -19.22
C GLY A 642 -10.62 -22.83 -20.44
N ALA A 643 -10.80 -21.90 -21.38
CA ALA A 643 -11.44 -22.14 -22.67
C ALA A 643 -10.39 -22.20 -23.79
N THR A 644 -10.68 -22.91 -24.85
CA THR A 644 -9.85 -22.94 -26.05
C THR A 644 -10.58 -22.24 -27.18
N SER A 645 -9.84 -21.43 -27.95
CA SER A 645 -10.39 -20.68 -29.10
C SER A 645 -9.97 -21.26 -30.43
N GLY A 646 -9.46 -22.46 -30.48
CA GLY A 646 -8.96 -23.02 -31.71
C GLY A 646 -8.53 -24.48 -31.61
N ARG A 647 -7.96 -24.97 -32.67
CA ARG A 647 -7.39 -26.32 -32.71
C ARG A 647 -6.12 -26.37 -31.85
N THR A 648 -6.06 -27.31 -31.01
CA THR A 648 -4.85 -27.71 -30.31
C THR A 648 -4.13 -28.77 -31.13
#